data_66424e42e60914dc2015c26835273b9a
#
_entry.id   66424e42e60914dc2015c26835273b9a
#
_cell.length_a   1.000
_cell.length_b   1.000
_cell.length_c   1.000
_cell.angle_alpha   90.00
_cell.angle_beta   90.00
_cell.angle_gamma   90.00
#
_symmetry.space_group_name_H-M   'P 1'
#
loop_
_entity.id
_entity.type
_entity.pdbx_description
1 polymer ?
#
loop_
_entity_poly.entity_id
_entity_poly.type
_entity_poly.pdbx_seq_one_letter_code
_entity_poly.pdbx_strand_id
1 'polypeptide(L)'
;MKYLVPGFTGLLLALNLLVAAQSSAPTLGKPTPKSALHKKTPPAAAPAHAAAGIVVPSWLPSDAPIQPAATILTDVVDTRLDVRFDYKKQHLLGTAVLTLNSHFYPQSEVALDAKGFDIQKVELVGDKKNRSLNYNYNRRKLVITLDHPYPRSTPYQVRIVYVAKPNELPQGGSAAITSDKGLYFINPLGTEKNKPRQIWTQGETESNSCWFPTIDKPNQRMTQEISMTVEKQFKTLSNGLLIASKANPDGTRTDTWKLSQPHAPYLATMVVGDFALVSDSWHGKPVDYYVEPQYAGTARAVFGHTPEMLDYFSKKLGVEYPWEKYAQIAVRDYVSGAMENTTATTHGSAMQATRRELLDANYQTSESIIVHELFHHWFGDYVTSESWSNLPLNESFADYSEYLWAEHKYGLDVASLVQETKINNYLEEAQSKREPLIRYRYINREDMFDRHSYDKGGRVLHMLRKYVGDDAFFASLNHYLLQNKQTPVEISKLRTAFEEITGEDLMWFFNQWFLQRGHPELHITHSYTNGQVSLRVQQVQDTLFQPVFRLPVTVAVWTGSNQPTEHHLTITKADQTFQLPANQRPSLVKFDSESQLLAQFDEERTQDELIFQFYHAQNYQQKNEVLEMLQNKTSELSVSSLMRNALNDKFWALRRSALNHLRHYRGPEPEGMRKDIQRLATTDPNSRVRAQAITTLASFPDGSYGPIYGAAVGDSSALVVAAAIEVLAKKPEIGTRKQVAAIENTSSSPLILAIASYYALNGGLDQYPWFLRRLPDVAESDLYAYFQSFGTLMTHIPPVERDKGLKMLEDYARNAPRYEVRLGAYRGLAMLILTTPNLKALLQNIREKETDDRLKAFYNLM
;
A
#
# COMPACT_ATOMS: atom_id res chain seq x y z
N MET A 1 -3.32 -3.21 2.44
CA MET A 1 -2.38 -2.46 1.62
C MET A 1 -3.17 -1.68 0.58
N LYS A 2 -3.39 -0.40 0.82
CA LYS A 2 -4.10 0.46 -0.13
C LYS A 2 -3.07 1.13 -1.01
N TYR A 3 -2.81 0.58 -2.17
CA TYR A 3 -2.11 1.33 -3.21
C TYR A 3 -3.08 2.35 -3.80
N LEU A 4 -3.03 3.55 -3.28
CA LEU A 4 -3.53 4.72 -4.00
C LEU A 4 -2.61 4.90 -5.22
N VAL A 5 -3.16 4.67 -6.39
CA VAL A 5 -2.54 5.08 -7.65
C VAL A 5 -2.21 6.57 -7.54
N PRO A 6 -0.98 7.02 -7.83
CA PRO A 6 -0.66 8.45 -7.81
C PRO A 6 -1.32 9.17 -8.99
N GLY A 7 -2.57 9.47 -8.84
CA GLY A 7 -3.40 10.21 -9.80
C GLY A 7 -4.46 11.06 -9.10
N PHE A 8 -4.65 10.84 -7.79
CA PHE A 8 -5.78 11.45 -7.07
C PHE A 8 -5.48 12.81 -6.46
N THR A 9 -4.26 13.14 -6.14
CA THR A 9 -3.89 14.45 -5.53
C THR A 9 -3.96 15.62 -6.52
N GLY A 10 -3.79 15.38 -7.82
CA GLY A 10 -3.90 16.44 -8.84
C GLY A 10 -5.32 16.92 -9.12
N LEU A 11 -6.33 16.09 -8.87
CA LEU A 11 -7.73 16.43 -9.18
C LEU A 11 -8.42 17.21 -8.04
N LEU A 12 -7.99 17.04 -6.80
CA LEU A 12 -8.56 17.72 -5.65
C LEU A 12 -8.18 19.22 -5.58
N LEU A 13 -7.03 19.61 -6.10
CA LEU A 13 -6.62 21.03 -6.13
C LEU A 13 -7.24 21.82 -7.29
N ALA A 14 -7.61 21.18 -8.39
CA ALA A 14 -8.17 21.88 -9.55
C ALA A 14 -9.66 22.22 -9.40
N LEU A 15 -10.42 21.55 -8.52
CA LEU A 15 -11.84 21.85 -8.32
C LEU A 15 -12.14 22.90 -7.25
N ASN A 16 -11.19 23.19 -6.36
CA ASN A 16 -11.36 24.25 -5.35
C ASN A 16 -11.20 25.68 -5.89
N LEU A 17 -10.78 25.86 -7.13
CA LEU A 17 -10.58 27.17 -7.73
C LEU A 17 -11.78 27.67 -8.57
N LEU A 18 -12.83 26.90 -8.74
CA LEU A 18 -13.98 27.27 -9.58
C LEU A 18 -15.20 27.80 -8.79
N VAL A 19 -15.15 27.84 -7.46
CA VAL A 19 -16.25 28.36 -6.62
C VAL A 19 -15.96 29.77 -6.06
N ALA A 20 -14.72 30.28 -6.20
CA ALA A 20 -14.31 31.58 -5.61
C ALA A 20 -14.37 32.77 -6.54
N ALA A 21 -14.97 32.67 -7.72
CA ALA A 21 -15.03 33.76 -8.70
C ALA A 21 -16.44 34.32 -8.94
N GLN A 22 -17.13 34.70 -7.88
CA GLN A 22 -18.21 35.69 -7.99
C GLN A 22 -18.42 36.41 -6.65
N SER A 23 -17.68 37.49 -6.42
CA SER A 23 -18.22 38.74 -5.85
C SER A 23 -17.13 39.85 -5.76
N SER A 24 -17.38 40.88 -6.54
CA SER A 24 -17.09 42.31 -6.31
C SER A 24 -15.68 42.78 -5.90
N ALA A 25 -15.02 43.48 -6.78
CA ALA A 25 -14.06 44.54 -6.46
C ALA A 25 -14.76 45.75 -5.85
N PRO A 26 -14.06 46.55 -5.02
CA PRO A 26 -13.50 47.77 -5.60
C PRO A 26 -12.19 48.33 -4.99
N THR A 27 -11.52 49.04 -5.86
CA THR A 27 -10.75 50.31 -5.73
C THR A 27 -9.46 50.40 -4.95
N LEU A 28 -8.49 50.81 -5.73
CA LEU A 28 -7.16 51.34 -5.49
C LEU A 28 -7.04 52.52 -4.52
N GLY A 29 -5.95 52.53 -3.73
CA GLY A 29 -5.37 53.70 -3.09
C GLY A 29 -3.87 53.56 -2.96
N LYS A 30 -3.12 54.51 -3.58
CA LYS A 30 -1.66 54.53 -3.65
C LYS A 30 -0.98 55.07 -2.38
N PRO A 31 0.33 54.88 -2.22
CA PRO A 31 1.10 55.13 -1.02
C PRO A 31 1.80 56.49 -0.98
N THR A 32 2.14 56.97 0.19
CA THR A 32 3.24 57.93 0.37
C THR A 32 3.99 57.71 1.69
N PRO A 33 5.29 58.00 1.75
CA PRO A 33 6.15 57.72 2.89
C PRO A 33 6.40 58.97 3.75
N LYS A 34 6.77 58.76 5.03
CA LYS A 34 7.68 59.70 5.72
C LYS A 34 8.29 59.08 7.00
N SER A 35 9.56 59.25 7.07
CA SER A 35 10.52 59.07 8.17
C SER A 35 10.24 59.92 9.38
N ALA A 36 10.51 59.44 10.59
CA ALA A 36 11.08 60.23 11.67
C ALA A 36 11.69 59.38 12.78
N LEU A 37 12.96 59.58 13.02
CA LEU A 37 13.66 59.18 14.29
C LEU A 37 12.94 59.82 15.46
N HIS A 38 12.86 59.09 16.61
CA HIS A 38 13.24 59.60 17.90
C HIS A 38 13.20 58.60 19.09
N LYS A 39 14.33 58.65 19.84
CA LYS A 39 14.54 58.48 21.30
C LYS A 39 14.28 57.16 22.01
N LYS A 40 15.38 56.60 22.47
CA LYS A 40 15.49 55.52 23.49
C LYS A 40 14.89 56.00 24.83
N THR A 41 14.01 55.16 25.40
CA THR A 41 13.65 55.11 26.80
C THR A 41 14.05 53.75 27.36
N PRO A 42 14.49 53.58 28.62
CA PRO A 42 15.01 52.33 29.19
C PRO A 42 13.88 51.31 29.39
N PRO A 43 14.21 50.01 29.42
CA PRO A 43 13.20 48.95 29.42
C PRO A 43 12.47 48.86 30.75
N ALA A 44 11.16 48.88 30.69
CA ALA A 44 10.30 48.46 31.81
C ALA A 44 10.43 46.96 32.00
N ALA A 45 10.35 46.51 33.26
CA ALA A 45 10.43 45.14 33.68
C ALA A 45 9.46 44.25 32.87
N ALA A 46 9.98 43.12 32.37
CA ALA A 46 9.19 42.13 31.64
C ALA A 46 8.05 41.61 32.53
N PRO A 47 6.83 41.48 31.99
CA PRO A 47 5.77 40.75 32.66
C PRO A 47 6.14 39.29 32.74
N ALA A 48 5.86 38.68 33.91
CA ALA A 48 6.01 37.27 34.14
C ALA A 48 5.39 36.45 33.00
N HIS A 49 6.22 35.63 32.36
CA HIS A 49 5.71 34.66 31.39
C HIS A 49 4.68 33.76 32.08
N ALA A 50 3.38 33.94 31.73
CA ALA A 50 2.43 32.88 31.88
C ALA A 50 2.99 31.68 31.11
N ALA A 51 3.18 30.55 31.77
CA ALA A 51 3.62 29.31 31.16
C ALA A 51 2.62 29.01 30.03
N ALA A 52 3.04 29.19 28.79
CA ALA A 52 2.29 28.71 27.64
C ALA A 52 2.13 27.20 27.85
N GLY A 53 0.90 26.73 27.98
CA GLY A 53 0.62 25.31 28.14
C GLY A 53 1.26 24.58 26.99
N ILE A 54 1.98 23.50 27.28
CA ILE A 54 2.59 22.63 26.28
C ILE A 54 1.44 22.14 25.38
N VAL A 55 1.48 22.53 24.12
CA VAL A 55 0.53 22.01 23.11
C VAL A 55 0.98 20.57 22.83
N VAL A 56 0.22 19.61 23.36
CA VAL A 56 0.47 18.19 23.10
C VAL A 56 0.06 17.89 21.65
N PRO A 57 0.97 17.41 20.80
CA PRO A 57 0.63 17.04 19.43
C PRO A 57 -0.46 15.98 19.37
N SER A 58 -1.36 16.10 18.39
CA SER A 58 -2.49 15.17 18.21
C SER A 58 -2.06 13.72 17.90
N TRP A 59 -0.83 13.53 17.47
CA TRP A 59 -0.26 12.23 17.17
C TRP A 59 0.42 11.53 18.37
N LEU A 60 0.44 12.13 19.56
CA LEU A 60 0.86 11.41 20.76
C LEU A 60 -0.18 10.33 21.09
N PRO A 61 0.27 9.08 21.39
CA PRO A 61 -0.66 8.01 21.64
C PRO A 61 -1.54 8.31 22.84
N SER A 62 -2.80 7.99 22.72
CA SER A 62 -3.74 7.88 23.82
C SER A 62 -3.26 6.79 24.81
N ASP A 63 -3.97 6.65 25.94
CA ASP A 63 -3.74 5.60 26.96
C ASP A 63 -4.09 4.18 26.46
N ALA A 64 -3.74 3.85 25.22
CA ALA A 64 -3.97 2.53 24.67
C ALA A 64 -3.29 1.44 25.53
N PRO A 65 -3.94 0.28 25.73
CA PRO A 65 -3.39 -0.78 26.57
C PRO A 65 -2.12 -1.35 25.97
N ILE A 66 -1.23 -1.86 26.84
CA ILE A 66 -0.08 -2.66 26.40
C ILE A 66 -0.58 -4.01 25.92
N GLN A 67 -0.19 -4.39 24.73
CA GLN A 67 -0.52 -5.67 24.07
C GLN A 67 0.74 -6.57 24.06
N PRO A 68 0.97 -7.39 25.10
CA PRO A 68 2.11 -8.28 25.14
C PRO A 68 1.92 -9.46 24.18
N ALA A 69 2.98 -10.20 23.93
CA ALA A 69 2.89 -11.50 23.28
C ALA A 69 1.95 -12.44 24.07
N ALA A 70 1.22 -13.27 23.35
CA ALA A 70 0.31 -14.23 23.99
C ALA A 70 1.10 -15.27 24.80
N THR A 71 0.67 -15.54 26.04
CA THR A 71 1.24 -16.63 26.84
C THR A 71 0.95 -17.97 26.19
N ILE A 72 1.97 -18.77 25.96
CA ILE A 72 1.86 -20.12 25.41
C ILE A 72 1.70 -21.12 26.54
N LEU A 73 0.48 -21.61 26.76
CA LEU A 73 0.20 -22.70 27.71
C LEU A 73 0.18 -24.06 27.01
N THR A 74 -0.30 -24.06 25.78
CA THR A 74 -0.45 -25.23 24.91
C THR A 74 0.11 -24.93 23.53
N ASP A 75 0.88 -25.83 22.98
CA ASP A 75 1.37 -25.80 21.61
C ASP A 75 0.39 -26.55 20.70
N VAL A 76 0.00 -25.93 19.59
CA VAL A 76 -0.69 -26.60 18.49
C VAL A 76 0.38 -27.22 17.59
N VAL A 77 0.51 -28.55 17.62
CA VAL A 77 1.57 -29.28 16.89
C VAL A 77 1.16 -29.61 15.47
N ASP A 78 -0.09 -30.10 15.30
CA ASP A 78 -0.63 -30.51 14.00
C ASP A 78 -2.14 -30.22 13.95
N THR A 79 -2.61 -29.79 12.80
CA THR A 79 -4.03 -29.52 12.54
C THR A 79 -4.48 -30.27 11.30
N ARG A 80 -5.45 -31.20 11.48
CA ARG A 80 -6.12 -31.91 10.38
C ARG A 80 -7.55 -31.47 10.27
N LEU A 81 -7.94 -31.04 9.08
CA LEU A 81 -9.27 -30.52 8.78
C LEU A 81 -9.93 -31.32 7.66
N ASP A 82 -11.16 -31.78 7.91
CA ASP A 82 -12.08 -32.27 6.88
C ASP A 82 -13.20 -31.25 6.73
N VAL A 83 -13.35 -30.65 5.55
CA VAL A 83 -14.29 -29.56 5.33
C VAL A 83 -15.19 -29.78 4.10
N ARG A 84 -16.45 -29.37 4.25
CA ARG A 84 -17.47 -29.30 3.19
C ARG A 84 -18.19 -27.98 3.26
N PHE A 85 -18.82 -27.54 2.18
CA PHE A 85 -19.43 -26.21 2.06
C PHE A 85 -20.92 -26.32 1.78
N ASP A 86 -21.72 -25.58 2.56
CA ASP A 86 -23.12 -25.30 2.23
C ASP A 86 -23.17 -23.93 1.55
N TYR A 87 -23.17 -23.93 0.23
CA TYR A 87 -23.19 -22.70 -0.58
C TYR A 87 -24.43 -21.85 -0.35
N LYS A 88 -25.58 -22.47 -0.08
CA LYS A 88 -26.84 -21.74 0.13
C LYS A 88 -26.85 -20.98 1.46
N LYS A 89 -26.37 -21.63 2.52
CA LYS A 89 -26.26 -21.03 3.86
C LYS A 89 -24.96 -20.27 4.04
N GLN A 90 -23.99 -20.47 3.16
CA GLN A 90 -22.63 -19.95 3.27
C GLN A 90 -21.95 -20.40 4.59
N HIS A 91 -22.08 -21.68 4.87
CA HIS A 91 -21.51 -22.33 6.05
C HIS A 91 -20.42 -23.31 5.65
N LEU A 92 -19.46 -23.52 6.56
CA LEU A 92 -18.49 -24.61 6.48
C LEU A 92 -18.87 -25.68 7.50
N LEU A 93 -19.00 -26.91 7.04
CA LEU A 93 -19.17 -28.09 7.89
C LEU A 93 -17.78 -28.70 8.08
N GLY A 94 -17.28 -28.68 9.32
CA GLY A 94 -15.90 -29.05 9.61
C GLY A 94 -15.75 -30.12 10.64
N THR A 95 -14.71 -30.93 10.48
CA THR A 95 -14.12 -31.77 11.53
C THR A 95 -12.66 -31.35 11.65
N ALA A 96 -12.26 -30.92 12.84
CA ALA A 96 -10.87 -30.64 13.17
C ALA A 96 -10.32 -31.72 14.10
N VAL A 97 -9.12 -32.23 13.83
CA VAL A 97 -8.34 -33.05 14.77
C VAL A 97 -7.05 -32.29 15.04
N LEU A 98 -6.92 -31.81 16.27
CA LEU A 98 -5.77 -31.03 16.71
C LEU A 98 -4.85 -31.93 17.54
N THR A 99 -3.57 -32.01 17.17
CA THR A 99 -2.55 -32.61 18.04
C THR A 99 -1.97 -31.45 18.88
N LEU A 100 -2.10 -31.61 20.18
CA LEU A 100 -1.79 -30.60 21.18
C LEU A 100 -0.73 -31.11 22.14
N ASN A 101 0.07 -30.17 22.65
CA ASN A 101 1.09 -30.48 23.65
C ASN A 101 1.10 -29.37 24.70
N SER A 102 1.21 -29.72 25.99
CA SER A 102 1.42 -28.72 27.03
C SER A 102 2.79 -28.09 26.84
N HIS A 103 2.85 -26.74 26.82
CA HIS A 103 4.10 -26.02 26.54
C HIS A 103 5.18 -26.33 27.58
N PHE A 104 4.85 -26.22 28.85
CA PHE A 104 5.76 -26.56 29.96
C PHE A 104 5.04 -27.27 31.13
N TYR A 105 4.11 -26.54 31.79
CA TYR A 105 3.36 -27.12 32.93
C TYR A 105 2.26 -28.02 32.45
N PRO A 106 1.97 -29.13 33.16
CA PRO A 106 0.85 -30.00 32.84
C PRO A 106 -0.46 -29.23 32.78
N GLN A 107 -1.25 -29.45 31.72
CA GLN A 107 -2.53 -28.78 31.47
C GLN A 107 -3.68 -29.77 31.65
N SER A 108 -4.71 -29.36 32.39
CA SER A 108 -5.98 -30.12 32.56
C SER A 108 -7.11 -29.53 31.69
N GLU A 109 -6.83 -28.43 30.98
CA GLU A 109 -7.76 -27.84 30.04
C GLU A 109 -7.01 -27.21 28.88
N VAL A 110 -7.70 -27.01 27.74
CA VAL A 110 -7.20 -26.27 26.58
C VAL A 110 -8.24 -25.27 26.13
N ALA A 111 -7.81 -24.02 25.89
CA ALA A 111 -8.64 -22.95 25.39
C ALA A 111 -8.30 -22.63 23.93
N LEU A 112 -9.25 -22.90 23.04
CA LEU A 112 -9.15 -22.63 21.60
C LEU A 112 -9.98 -21.41 21.22
N ASP A 113 -9.49 -20.66 20.25
CA ASP A 113 -10.27 -19.67 19.55
C ASP A 113 -11.23 -20.38 18.58
N ALA A 114 -12.51 -20.04 18.61
CA ALA A 114 -13.56 -20.63 17.79
C ALA A 114 -14.73 -19.63 17.69
N LYS A 115 -14.65 -18.75 16.68
CA LYS A 115 -15.57 -17.61 16.58
C LYS A 115 -16.85 -17.98 15.83
N GLY A 116 -17.98 -17.94 16.51
CA GLY A 116 -19.32 -18.09 15.92
C GLY A 116 -19.72 -19.49 15.50
N PHE A 117 -19.07 -20.54 16.02
CA PHE A 117 -19.36 -21.93 15.64
C PHE A 117 -20.61 -22.50 16.30
N ASP A 118 -21.22 -23.47 15.61
CA ASP A 118 -22.07 -24.46 16.25
C ASP A 118 -21.22 -25.69 16.54
N ILE A 119 -20.83 -25.84 17.80
CA ILE A 119 -20.04 -27.00 18.24
C ILE A 119 -21.01 -28.19 18.39
N GLN A 120 -20.75 -29.24 17.61
CA GLN A 120 -21.59 -30.45 17.61
C GLN A 120 -21.03 -31.55 18.49
N LYS A 121 -19.69 -31.66 18.53
CA LYS A 121 -19.01 -32.74 19.29
C LYS A 121 -17.59 -32.34 19.64
N VAL A 122 -17.17 -32.68 20.86
CA VAL A 122 -15.79 -32.53 21.31
C VAL A 122 -15.35 -33.86 21.96
N GLU A 123 -14.27 -34.44 21.46
CA GLU A 123 -13.82 -35.77 21.85
C GLU A 123 -12.29 -35.78 22.02
N LEU A 124 -11.81 -36.53 23.00
CA LEU A 124 -10.43 -37.00 23.05
C LEU A 124 -10.29 -38.22 22.12
N VAL A 125 -9.32 -38.16 21.23
CA VAL A 125 -9.04 -39.28 20.30
C VAL A 125 -8.38 -40.42 21.08
N GLY A 126 -8.90 -41.60 20.98
CA GLY A 126 -8.34 -42.79 21.64
C GLY A 126 -8.12 -43.92 20.65
N ASP A 127 -7.19 -44.82 20.96
CA ASP A 127 -6.76 -45.93 20.08
C ASP A 127 -7.91 -46.81 19.57
N LYS A 128 -8.90 -47.09 20.42
CA LYS A 128 -10.04 -47.95 20.07
C LYS A 128 -11.35 -47.17 19.91
N LYS A 129 -11.54 -46.11 20.65
CA LYS A 129 -12.76 -45.32 20.67
C LYS A 129 -12.50 -43.92 21.22
N ASN A 130 -13.05 -42.91 20.54
CA ASN A 130 -13.04 -41.56 21.04
C ASN A 130 -13.90 -41.40 22.29
N ARG A 131 -13.48 -40.55 23.22
CA ARG A 131 -14.19 -40.20 24.45
C ARG A 131 -14.69 -38.78 24.41
N SER A 132 -15.97 -38.58 24.74
CA SER A 132 -16.52 -37.23 24.85
C SER A 132 -15.83 -36.45 25.96
N LEU A 133 -15.51 -35.22 25.70
CA LEU A 133 -14.96 -34.24 26.67
C LEU A 133 -16.00 -33.19 27.04
N ASN A 134 -15.93 -32.75 28.29
CA ASN A 134 -16.69 -31.60 28.72
C ASN A 134 -16.05 -30.34 28.21
N TYR A 135 -16.87 -29.34 27.88
CA TYR A 135 -16.38 -28.06 27.40
C TYR A 135 -17.32 -26.92 27.79
N ASN A 136 -16.76 -25.69 27.83
CA ASN A 136 -17.49 -24.46 27.90
C ASN A 136 -17.23 -23.68 26.62
N TYR A 137 -18.28 -23.10 26.04
CA TYR A 137 -18.18 -22.33 24.80
C TYR A 137 -19.02 -21.06 24.86
N ASN A 138 -18.36 -19.88 24.69
CA ASN A 138 -18.99 -18.56 24.74
C ASN A 138 -19.15 -17.91 23.34
N ARG A 139 -19.14 -18.72 22.25
CA ARG A 139 -19.13 -18.31 20.85
C ARG A 139 -17.83 -17.61 20.38
N ARG A 140 -16.81 -17.49 21.22
CA ARG A 140 -15.48 -16.97 20.87
C ARG A 140 -14.36 -17.90 21.32
N LYS A 141 -14.46 -18.42 22.54
CA LYS A 141 -13.49 -19.36 23.14
C LYS A 141 -14.18 -20.67 23.44
N LEU A 142 -13.55 -21.75 23.05
CA LEU A 142 -13.89 -23.13 23.37
C LEU A 142 -12.88 -23.63 24.39
N VAL A 143 -13.30 -23.72 25.66
CA VAL A 143 -12.47 -24.25 26.76
C VAL A 143 -12.87 -25.68 26.99
N ILE A 144 -11.95 -26.62 26.77
CA ILE A 144 -12.16 -28.05 26.82
C ILE A 144 -11.47 -28.59 28.07
N THR A 145 -12.22 -29.28 28.92
CA THR A 145 -11.69 -29.99 30.11
C THR A 145 -11.17 -31.34 29.69
N LEU A 146 -9.89 -31.60 29.94
CA LEU A 146 -9.22 -32.84 29.64
C LEU A 146 -9.54 -33.89 30.72
N ASP A 147 -9.38 -35.19 30.42
CA ASP A 147 -9.67 -36.27 31.32
C ASP A 147 -8.65 -36.42 32.49
N HIS A 148 -7.46 -35.88 32.30
CA HIS A 148 -6.41 -35.75 33.30
C HIS A 148 -5.40 -34.66 32.87
N PRO A 149 -4.51 -34.18 33.77
CA PRO A 149 -3.46 -33.28 33.38
C PRO A 149 -2.43 -33.94 32.44
N TYR A 150 -2.19 -33.36 31.26
CA TYR A 150 -1.20 -33.81 30.28
C TYR A 150 0.11 -33.06 30.50
N PRO A 151 1.24 -33.75 30.76
CA PRO A 151 2.56 -33.12 30.82
C PRO A 151 3.09 -32.88 29.40
N ARG A 152 4.12 -32.04 29.29
CA ARG A 152 4.79 -31.67 28.02
C ARG A 152 5.24 -32.90 27.20
N SER A 153 5.60 -34.00 27.86
CA SER A 153 6.09 -35.22 27.20
C SER A 153 4.98 -36.08 26.57
N THR A 154 3.71 -35.72 26.77
CA THR A 154 2.57 -36.56 26.36
C THR A 154 1.61 -35.75 25.46
N PRO A 155 1.83 -35.74 24.14
CA PRO A 155 0.89 -35.11 23.21
C PRO A 155 -0.47 -35.86 23.25
N TYR A 156 -1.53 -35.11 23.01
CA TYR A 156 -2.89 -35.62 22.95
C TYR A 156 -3.64 -35.05 21.76
N GLN A 157 -4.71 -35.72 21.32
CA GLN A 157 -5.50 -35.27 20.19
C GLN A 157 -6.94 -34.97 20.58
N VAL A 158 -7.42 -33.80 20.18
CA VAL A 158 -8.82 -33.38 20.36
C VAL A 158 -9.49 -33.34 19.01
N ARG A 159 -10.63 -34.04 18.88
CA ARG A 159 -11.49 -34.01 17.71
C ARG A 159 -12.70 -33.13 17.96
N ILE A 160 -12.95 -32.18 17.08
CA ILE A 160 -14.06 -31.21 17.17
C ILE A 160 -14.88 -31.30 15.89
N VAL A 161 -16.19 -31.55 16.01
CA VAL A 161 -17.14 -31.48 14.90
C VAL A 161 -17.94 -30.19 15.06
N TYR A 162 -17.98 -29.37 14.03
CA TYR A 162 -18.53 -28.04 14.11
C TYR A 162 -19.13 -27.55 12.78
N VAL A 163 -19.92 -26.50 12.86
CA VAL A 163 -20.34 -25.67 11.70
C VAL A 163 -19.84 -24.25 11.92
N ALA A 164 -19.00 -23.78 11.01
CA ALA A 164 -18.59 -22.37 10.99
C ALA A 164 -19.57 -21.53 10.16
N LYS A 165 -19.90 -20.34 10.66
CA LYS A 165 -20.93 -19.46 10.11
C LYS A 165 -20.39 -18.03 9.95
N PRO A 166 -19.46 -17.80 9.03
CA PRO A 166 -18.71 -16.53 8.93
C PRO A 166 -19.61 -15.32 8.71
N ASN A 167 -20.68 -15.46 7.97
CA ASN A 167 -21.61 -14.37 7.68
C ASN A 167 -22.59 -14.04 8.83
N GLU A 168 -22.65 -14.87 9.88
CA GLU A 168 -23.41 -14.57 11.10
C GLU A 168 -22.55 -13.85 12.17
N LEU A 169 -21.26 -13.65 11.91
CA LEU A 169 -20.39 -12.88 12.80
C LEU A 169 -20.68 -11.38 12.67
N PRO A 170 -20.50 -10.60 13.76
CA PRO A 170 -20.48 -9.16 13.66
C PRO A 170 -19.45 -8.72 12.62
N GLN A 171 -19.80 -7.75 11.79
CA GLN A 171 -18.86 -7.22 10.82
C GLN A 171 -17.83 -6.35 11.51
N GLY A 172 -16.57 -6.74 11.40
CA GLY A 172 -15.39 -5.98 11.76
C GLY A 172 -14.52 -5.74 10.52
N GLY A 173 -13.40 -5.10 10.73
CA GLY A 173 -12.43 -4.79 9.71
C GLY A 173 -11.74 -3.46 9.97
N SER A 174 -10.74 -3.16 9.17
CA SER A 174 -9.93 -1.95 9.23
C SER A 174 -9.78 -1.32 7.86
N ALA A 175 -8.95 -0.29 7.75
CA ALA A 175 -8.57 0.27 6.46
C ALA A 175 -7.69 -0.68 5.64
N ALA A 176 -6.88 -1.52 6.30
CA ALA A 176 -5.98 -2.46 5.65
C ALA A 176 -6.66 -3.79 5.32
N ILE A 177 -7.45 -4.33 6.25
CA ILE A 177 -8.22 -5.56 6.09
C ILE A 177 -9.68 -5.20 6.28
N THR A 178 -10.42 -5.06 5.20
CA THR A 178 -11.76 -4.44 5.19
C THR A 178 -12.84 -5.33 5.82
N SER A 179 -12.54 -6.60 6.10
CA SER A 179 -13.45 -7.54 6.77
C SER A 179 -12.66 -8.64 7.48
N ASP A 180 -13.11 -9.06 8.65
CA ASP A 180 -12.47 -10.04 9.55
C ASP A 180 -13.24 -11.36 9.68
N LYS A 181 -14.07 -11.71 8.69
CA LYS A 181 -14.88 -12.96 8.72
C LYS A 181 -14.07 -14.24 8.53
N GLY A 182 -12.83 -14.15 8.09
CA GLY A 182 -11.92 -15.28 7.90
C GLY A 182 -12.24 -16.21 6.72
N LEU A 183 -13.50 -16.45 6.39
CA LEU A 183 -13.97 -17.29 5.28
C LEU A 183 -15.03 -16.55 4.47
N TYR A 184 -14.88 -16.55 3.16
CA TYR A 184 -15.69 -15.77 2.23
C TYR A 184 -16.26 -16.63 1.12
N PHE A 185 -17.56 -16.41 0.82
CA PHE A 185 -18.28 -17.06 -0.26
C PHE A 185 -18.62 -16.01 -1.31
N ILE A 186 -18.00 -16.10 -2.48
CA ILE A 186 -18.16 -15.18 -3.57
C ILE A 186 -19.14 -15.77 -4.58
N ASN A 187 -20.23 -15.05 -4.88
CA ASN A 187 -21.28 -15.47 -5.79
C ASN A 187 -21.71 -16.93 -5.57
N PRO A 188 -22.03 -17.36 -4.31
CA PRO A 188 -22.15 -18.77 -3.95
C PRO A 188 -23.20 -19.54 -4.75
N LEU A 189 -24.25 -18.86 -5.23
CA LEU A 189 -25.34 -19.47 -6.00
C LEU A 189 -25.19 -19.29 -7.53
N GLY A 190 -24.13 -18.59 -7.97
CA GLY A 190 -23.89 -18.33 -9.41
C GLY A 190 -24.91 -17.40 -10.06
N THR A 191 -25.54 -16.52 -9.28
CA THR A 191 -26.58 -15.60 -9.79
C THR A 191 -26.02 -14.34 -10.43
N GLU A 192 -24.78 -13.97 -10.09
CA GLU A 192 -24.07 -12.85 -10.69
C GLU A 192 -23.34 -13.32 -11.95
N LYS A 193 -23.83 -12.92 -13.14
CA LYS A 193 -23.40 -13.47 -14.43
C LYS A 193 -21.93 -13.30 -14.77
N ASN A 194 -21.30 -12.20 -14.32
CA ASN A 194 -19.92 -11.84 -14.68
C ASN A 194 -18.94 -12.08 -13.52
N LYS A 195 -19.35 -12.81 -12.51
CA LYS A 195 -18.57 -13.07 -11.31
C LYS A 195 -18.47 -14.58 -11.07
N PRO A 196 -17.26 -15.14 -10.96
CA PRO A 196 -17.10 -16.56 -10.71
C PRO A 196 -17.59 -16.94 -9.32
N ARG A 197 -17.94 -18.22 -9.15
CA ARG A 197 -18.16 -18.80 -7.82
C ARG A 197 -16.81 -19.13 -7.19
N GLN A 198 -16.51 -18.52 -6.04
CA GLN A 198 -15.28 -18.77 -5.31
C GLN A 198 -15.54 -18.87 -3.81
N ILE A 199 -14.68 -19.60 -3.12
CA ILE A 199 -14.52 -19.59 -1.68
C ILE A 199 -13.04 -19.33 -1.42
N TRP A 200 -12.73 -18.45 -0.47
CA TRP A 200 -11.37 -18.19 -0.04
C TRP A 200 -11.33 -17.73 1.42
N THR A 201 -10.15 -17.81 2.02
CA THR A 201 -9.92 -17.42 3.41
C THR A 201 -8.91 -16.28 3.51
N GLN A 202 -9.03 -15.48 4.58
CA GLN A 202 -8.07 -14.47 5.02
C GLN A 202 -7.87 -14.64 6.52
N GLY A 203 -6.68 -15.08 6.92
CA GLY A 203 -6.38 -15.44 8.30
C GLY A 203 -5.85 -14.29 9.14
N GLU A 204 -5.07 -13.43 8.53
CA GLU A 204 -4.45 -12.32 9.24
C GLU A 204 -5.49 -11.25 9.64
N THR A 205 -5.46 -10.71 10.85
CA THR A 205 -4.46 -11.04 11.89
C THR A 205 -4.81 -12.33 12.67
N GLU A 206 -6.03 -12.49 13.17
CA GLU A 206 -6.53 -13.61 13.96
C GLU A 206 -7.93 -14.03 13.48
N SER A 207 -8.11 -14.18 12.16
CA SER A 207 -9.42 -14.48 11.55
C SER A 207 -9.58 -15.94 11.11
N ASN A 208 -8.53 -16.77 11.21
CA ASN A 208 -8.65 -18.19 10.92
C ASN A 208 -9.51 -18.94 11.94
N SER A 209 -9.58 -18.44 13.16
CA SER A 209 -10.52 -18.95 14.17
C SER A 209 -12.02 -18.70 13.84
N CYS A 210 -12.34 -18.04 12.74
CA CYS A 210 -13.69 -17.92 12.19
C CYS A 210 -14.11 -19.13 11.33
N TRP A 211 -13.16 -20.00 10.92
CA TRP A 211 -13.51 -21.17 10.11
C TRP A 211 -12.92 -22.51 10.59
N PHE A 212 -11.89 -22.50 11.48
CA PHE A 212 -11.48 -23.70 12.21
C PHE A 212 -11.04 -23.34 13.65
N PRO A 213 -11.26 -24.25 14.62
CA PRO A 213 -10.83 -24.03 16.00
C PRO A 213 -9.30 -24.15 16.09
N THR A 214 -8.65 -23.15 16.70
CA THR A 214 -7.18 -23.11 16.86
C THR A 214 -6.77 -22.19 18.00
N ILE A 215 -5.50 -22.07 18.30
CA ILE A 215 -4.94 -20.95 19.08
C ILE A 215 -4.44 -19.92 18.06
N ASP A 216 -5.28 -18.95 17.73
CA ASP A 216 -5.09 -18.00 16.62
C ASP A 216 -4.13 -16.88 17.02
N LYS A 217 -2.85 -17.24 17.21
CA LYS A 217 -1.77 -16.32 17.61
C LYS A 217 -0.54 -16.53 16.74
N PRO A 218 0.20 -15.46 16.38
CA PRO A 218 1.37 -15.56 15.50
C PRO A 218 2.53 -16.36 16.12
N ASN A 219 2.57 -16.50 17.45
CA ASN A 219 3.60 -17.28 18.14
C ASN A 219 3.29 -18.79 18.25
N GLN A 220 2.21 -19.27 17.65
CA GLN A 220 1.94 -20.68 17.47
C GLN A 220 2.55 -21.23 16.17
N ARG A 221 2.86 -22.53 16.17
CA ARG A 221 3.44 -23.23 15.00
C ARG A 221 2.83 -24.61 14.86
N MET A 222 2.25 -24.89 13.71
CA MET A 222 1.59 -26.17 13.43
C MET A 222 1.91 -26.69 12.03
N THR A 223 2.00 -28.00 11.87
CA THR A 223 1.83 -28.65 10.58
C THR A 223 0.35 -28.72 10.22
N GLN A 224 0.03 -28.92 8.94
CA GLN A 224 -1.34 -28.81 8.49
C GLN A 224 -1.69 -29.85 7.43
N GLU A 225 -2.89 -30.45 7.55
CA GLU A 225 -3.51 -31.28 6.51
C GLU A 225 -4.98 -30.87 6.35
N ILE A 226 -5.38 -30.44 5.15
CA ILE A 226 -6.76 -30.02 4.85
C ILE A 226 -7.33 -30.88 3.74
N SER A 227 -8.44 -31.57 4.02
CA SER A 227 -9.26 -32.30 3.05
C SER A 227 -10.50 -31.48 2.71
N MET A 228 -10.59 -30.98 1.48
CA MET A 228 -11.73 -30.20 0.98
C MET A 228 -12.60 -31.05 0.08
N THR A 229 -13.87 -31.26 0.44
CA THR A 229 -14.87 -31.87 -0.43
C THR A 229 -15.64 -30.80 -1.20
N VAL A 230 -15.49 -30.80 -2.53
CA VAL A 230 -15.98 -29.76 -3.44
C VAL A 230 -16.72 -30.36 -4.64
N GLU A 231 -17.48 -29.55 -5.36
CA GLU A 231 -18.04 -29.90 -6.67
C GLU A 231 -16.89 -30.21 -7.66
N LYS A 232 -17.07 -31.23 -8.49
CA LYS A 232 -16.01 -31.81 -9.33
C LYS A 232 -15.31 -30.79 -10.24
N GLN A 233 -16.04 -29.77 -10.71
CA GLN A 233 -15.51 -28.76 -11.63
C GLN A 233 -14.55 -27.75 -10.98
N PHE A 234 -14.64 -27.54 -9.67
CA PHE A 234 -13.80 -26.53 -9.00
C PHE A 234 -12.37 -27.02 -8.79
N LYS A 235 -11.42 -26.12 -8.92
CA LYS A 235 -10.05 -26.28 -8.43
C LYS A 235 -9.99 -25.94 -6.95
N THR A 236 -9.05 -26.57 -6.25
CA THR A 236 -8.70 -26.23 -4.87
C THR A 236 -7.26 -25.80 -4.79
N LEU A 237 -6.94 -24.94 -3.82
CA LEU A 237 -5.58 -24.59 -3.42
C LEU A 237 -5.54 -24.47 -1.90
N SER A 238 -4.46 -24.96 -1.30
CA SER A 238 -4.13 -24.75 0.12
C SER A 238 -2.62 -24.78 0.32
N ASN A 239 -2.19 -24.61 1.56
CA ASN A 239 -0.79 -24.71 1.97
C ASN A 239 -0.21 -26.11 1.70
N GLY A 240 1.08 -26.18 1.35
CA GLY A 240 1.78 -27.44 1.07
C GLY A 240 1.40 -28.08 -0.27
N LEU A 241 1.55 -29.39 -0.38
CA LEU A 241 1.34 -30.15 -1.60
C LEU A 241 -0.05 -30.81 -1.63
N LEU A 242 -0.62 -30.96 -2.83
CA LEU A 242 -1.80 -31.81 -3.06
C LEU A 242 -1.36 -33.26 -3.02
N ILE A 243 -1.65 -33.96 -1.91
CA ILE A 243 -1.23 -35.35 -1.69
C ILE A 243 -2.26 -36.37 -2.12
N ALA A 244 -3.54 -36.00 -2.24
CA ALA A 244 -4.60 -36.85 -2.72
C ALA A 244 -5.72 -36.08 -3.37
N SER A 245 -6.34 -36.71 -4.39
CA SER A 245 -7.55 -36.18 -5.05
C SER A 245 -8.46 -37.37 -5.39
N LYS A 246 -9.59 -37.49 -4.67
CA LYS A 246 -10.47 -38.65 -4.75
C LYS A 246 -11.88 -38.26 -5.17
N ALA A 247 -12.39 -38.84 -6.25
CA ALA A 247 -13.78 -38.71 -6.63
C ALA A 247 -14.70 -39.48 -5.65
N ASN A 248 -15.81 -38.85 -5.29
CA ASN A 248 -16.82 -39.42 -4.39
C ASN A 248 -18.03 -39.95 -5.17
N PRO A 249 -18.77 -40.92 -4.61
CA PRO A 249 -19.96 -41.50 -5.27
C PRO A 249 -21.08 -40.49 -5.50
N ASP A 250 -21.15 -39.42 -4.74
CA ASP A 250 -22.14 -38.34 -4.83
C ASP A 250 -21.83 -37.28 -5.93
N GLY A 251 -20.77 -37.51 -6.73
CA GLY A 251 -20.36 -36.60 -7.78
C GLY A 251 -19.43 -35.45 -7.33
N THR A 252 -19.11 -35.40 -6.05
CA THR A 252 -18.11 -34.48 -5.51
C THR A 252 -16.69 -35.05 -5.64
N ARG A 253 -15.69 -34.22 -5.28
CA ARG A 253 -14.30 -34.67 -5.17
C ARG A 253 -13.73 -34.17 -3.83
N THR A 254 -12.88 -34.97 -3.22
CA THR A 254 -12.12 -34.59 -2.02
C THR A 254 -10.66 -34.47 -2.37
N ASP A 255 -10.13 -33.26 -2.21
CA ASP A 255 -8.71 -32.94 -2.39
C ASP A 255 -8.06 -32.75 -1.02
N THR A 256 -6.95 -33.45 -0.78
CA THR A 256 -6.19 -33.35 0.47
C THR A 256 -4.86 -32.66 0.21
N TRP A 257 -4.66 -31.55 0.89
CA TRP A 257 -3.45 -30.75 0.88
C TRP A 257 -2.69 -30.92 2.19
N LYS A 258 -1.37 -30.96 2.14
CA LYS A 258 -0.53 -31.15 3.32
C LYS A 258 0.69 -30.24 3.30
N LEU A 259 0.87 -29.47 4.37
CA LEU A 259 2.08 -28.74 4.69
C LEU A 259 2.84 -29.48 5.79
N SER A 260 4.03 -29.98 5.46
CA SER A 260 4.82 -30.82 6.37
C SER A 260 5.71 -30.02 7.31
N GLN A 261 5.94 -28.76 7.02
CA GLN A 261 6.70 -27.83 7.84
C GLN A 261 5.78 -26.97 8.71
N PRO A 262 6.16 -26.67 9.96
CA PRO A 262 5.30 -25.88 10.84
C PRO A 262 5.30 -24.40 10.43
N HIS A 263 4.10 -23.81 10.43
CA HIS A 263 3.86 -22.39 10.16
C HIS A 263 2.87 -21.81 11.18
N ALA A 264 2.74 -20.47 11.21
CA ALA A 264 1.78 -19.82 12.10
C ALA A 264 0.33 -20.07 11.63
N PRO A 265 -0.65 -20.20 12.55
CA PRO A 265 -2.04 -20.47 12.19
C PRO A 265 -2.66 -19.45 11.26
N TYR A 266 -2.31 -18.15 11.37
CA TYR A 266 -2.87 -17.09 10.52
C TYR A 266 -2.53 -17.26 9.03
N LEU A 267 -1.47 -18.01 8.72
CA LEU A 267 -1.01 -18.31 7.34
C LEU A 267 -1.77 -19.47 6.69
N ALA A 268 -2.61 -20.19 7.45
CA ALA A 268 -3.43 -21.26 6.92
C ALA A 268 -4.49 -20.71 5.95
N THR A 269 -4.58 -21.32 4.77
CA THR A 269 -5.51 -20.88 3.73
C THR A 269 -6.16 -22.03 2.99
N MET A 270 -7.34 -21.79 2.44
CA MET A 270 -7.97 -22.61 1.43
C MET A 270 -8.69 -21.75 0.40
N VAL A 271 -8.61 -22.16 -0.85
CA VAL A 271 -9.32 -21.53 -1.96
C VAL A 271 -10.01 -22.59 -2.80
N VAL A 272 -11.25 -22.32 -3.23
CA VAL A 272 -12.07 -23.17 -4.11
C VAL A 272 -12.69 -22.31 -5.19
N GLY A 273 -12.65 -22.74 -6.44
CA GLY A 273 -13.31 -22.00 -7.53
C GLY A 273 -12.96 -22.52 -8.92
N ASP A 274 -13.50 -21.86 -9.92
CA ASP A 274 -13.17 -22.12 -11.32
C ASP A 274 -11.92 -21.30 -11.71
N PHE A 275 -10.76 -21.97 -11.67
CA PHE A 275 -9.47 -21.38 -11.99
C PHE A 275 -8.78 -22.15 -13.12
N ALA A 276 -8.11 -21.42 -14.00
CA ALA A 276 -7.07 -21.97 -14.84
C ALA A 276 -5.77 -22.05 -14.06
N LEU A 277 -5.05 -23.15 -14.21
CA LEU A 277 -3.74 -23.35 -13.65
C LEU A 277 -2.68 -23.16 -14.74
N VAL A 278 -1.75 -22.24 -14.51
CA VAL A 278 -0.56 -22.03 -15.34
C VAL A 278 0.65 -22.40 -14.50
N SER A 279 1.32 -23.48 -14.85
CA SER A 279 2.43 -24.03 -14.06
C SER A 279 3.78 -23.57 -14.57
N ASP A 280 4.69 -23.39 -13.63
CA ASP A 280 6.11 -23.12 -13.80
C ASP A 280 6.91 -23.97 -12.81
N SER A 281 8.22 -23.83 -12.74
CA SER A 281 9.04 -24.57 -11.78
C SER A 281 10.31 -23.82 -11.42
N TRP A 282 10.81 -24.08 -10.21
CA TRP A 282 12.11 -23.60 -9.74
C TRP A 282 12.79 -24.69 -8.91
N HIS A 283 13.99 -25.12 -9.28
CA HIS A 283 14.76 -26.18 -8.61
C HIS A 283 13.93 -27.46 -8.35
N GLY A 284 13.05 -27.84 -9.30
CA GLY A 284 12.16 -28.97 -9.16
C GLY A 284 10.94 -28.77 -8.26
N LYS A 285 10.79 -27.61 -7.65
CA LYS A 285 9.58 -27.23 -6.88
C LYS A 285 8.54 -26.64 -7.82
N PRO A 286 7.24 -26.95 -7.68
CA PRO A 286 6.17 -26.32 -8.44
C PRO A 286 6.09 -24.81 -8.15
N VAL A 287 5.93 -24.01 -9.20
CA VAL A 287 5.60 -22.59 -9.13
C VAL A 287 4.33 -22.40 -9.96
N ASP A 288 3.19 -22.19 -9.30
CA ASP A 288 1.89 -22.30 -9.90
C ASP A 288 1.10 -20.97 -9.81
N TYR A 289 0.41 -20.62 -10.91
CA TYR A 289 -0.42 -19.42 -10.99
C TYR A 289 -1.86 -19.81 -11.25
N TYR A 290 -2.73 -19.54 -10.28
CA TYR A 290 -4.17 -19.78 -10.37
C TYR A 290 -4.87 -18.46 -10.72
N VAL A 291 -5.43 -18.40 -11.90
CA VAL A 291 -6.11 -17.20 -12.43
C VAL A 291 -7.49 -17.56 -12.96
N GLU A 292 -8.37 -16.60 -13.10
CA GLU A 292 -9.61 -16.83 -13.82
C GLU A 292 -9.34 -17.27 -15.28
N PRO A 293 -10.15 -18.16 -15.87
CA PRO A 293 -9.85 -18.77 -17.17
C PRO A 293 -9.52 -17.78 -18.29
N GLN A 294 -10.16 -16.60 -18.30
CA GLN A 294 -9.92 -15.57 -19.33
C GLN A 294 -8.53 -14.93 -19.23
N TYR A 295 -7.83 -15.02 -18.10
CA TYR A 295 -6.49 -14.46 -17.88
C TYR A 295 -5.37 -15.50 -18.02
N ALA A 296 -5.68 -16.76 -18.31
CA ALA A 296 -4.66 -17.81 -18.42
C ALA A 296 -3.57 -17.47 -19.45
N GLY A 297 -3.94 -16.84 -20.57
CA GLY A 297 -3.02 -16.45 -21.63
C GLY A 297 -2.08 -15.28 -21.28
N THR A 298 -2.33 -14.58 -20.19
CA THR A 298 -1.53 -13.44 -19.72
C THR A 298 -0.88 -13.68 -18.35
N ALA A 299 -1.20 -14.79 -17.69
CA ALA A 299 -0.71 -15.09 -16.34
C ALA A 299 0.82 -15.03 -16.24
N ARG A 300 1.55 -15.60 -17.23
CA ARG A 300 3.03 -15.53 -17.23
C ARG A 300 3.58 -14.12 -17.45
N ALA A 301 2.84 -13.23 -18.08
CA ALA A 301 3.26 -11.83 -18.21
C ALA A 301 3.14 -11.05 -16.89
N VAL A 302 2.29 -11.52 -15.97
CA VAL A 302 2.14 -10.94 -14.64
C VAL A 302 3.08 -11.62 -13.63
N PHE A 303 3.07 -12.95 -13.58
CA PHE A 303 3.70 -13.73 -12.49
C PHE A 303 5.04 -14.38 -12.89
N GLY A 304 5.42 -14.31 -14.16
CA GLY A 304 6.51 -15.13 -14.71
C GLY A 304 7.93 -14.79 -14.23
N HIS A 305 8.14 -13.70 -13.52
CA HIS A 305 9.42 -13.41 -12.85
C HIS A 305 9.59 -14.14 -11.51
N THR A 306 8.55 -14.83 -11.02
CA THR A 306 8.59 -15.54 -9.73
C THR A 306 9.76 -16.53 -9.58
N PRO A 307 10.07 -17.38 -10.56
CA PRO A 307 11.24 -18.26 -10.45
C PRO A 307 12.58 -17.52 -10.33
N GLU A 308 12.72 -16.39 -11.00
CA GLU A 308 13.92 -15.55 -10.91
C GLU A 308 14.01 -14.85 -9.54
N MET A 309 12.87 -14.43 -8.98
CA MET A 309 12.81 -13.85 -7.62
C MET A 309 13.22 -14.89 -6.57
N LEU A 310 12.71 -16.11 -6.67
CA LEU A 310 13.11 -17.24 -5.81
C LEU A 310 14.60 -17.50 -5.86
N ASP A 311 15.19 -17.50 -7.06
CA ASP A 311 16.63 -17.70 -7.26
C ASP A 311 17.46 -16.55 -6.67
N TYR A 312 17.06 -15.31 -6.96
CA TYR A 312 17.75 -14.12 -6.47
C TYR A 312 17.77 -14.04 -4.95
N PHE A 313 16.64 -14.17 -4.29
CA PHE A 313 16.58 -14.06 -2.83
C PHE A 313 17.20 -15.25 -2.11
N SER A 314 17.05 -16.47 -2.63
CA SER A 314 17.75 -17.64 -2.09
C SER A 314 19.26 -17.42 -2.07
N LYS A 315 19.84 -16.92 -3.17
CA LYS A 315 21.27 -16.59 -3.26
C LYS A 315 21.66 -15.40 -2.38
N LYS A 316 20.86 -14.33 -2.42
CA LYS A 316 21.17 -13.09 -1.71
C LYS A 316 21.12 -13.25 -0.18
N LEU A 317 20.19 -14.06 0.31
CA LEU A 317 20.05 -14.39 1.74
C LEU A 317 20.95 -15.57 2.17
N GLY A 318 21.48 -16.34 1.20
CA GLY A 318 22.20 -17.58 1.51
C GLY A 318 21.32 -18.65 2.20
N VAL A 319 20.01 -18.53 2.09
CA VAL A 319 19.00 -19.46 2.59
C VAL A 319 18.08 -19.82 1.44
N GLU A 320 18.18 -21.06 0.95
CA GLU A 320 17.31 -21.54 -0.12
C GLU A 320 15.84 -21.42 0.27
N TYR A 321 14.96 -21.15 -0.70
CA TYR A 321 13.52 -21.10 -0.46
C TYR A 321 13.06 -22.35 0.31
N PRO A 322 12.55 -22.20 1.56
CA PRO A 322 12.48 -23.32 2.48
C PRO A 322 11.28 -24.25 2.28
N TRP A 323 10.32 -23.86 1.42
CA TRP A 323 9.04 -24.55 1.29
C TRP A 323 8.99 -25.47 0.08
N GLU A 324 7.93 -26.33 0.03
CA GLU A 324 7.80 -27.44 -0.93
C GLU A 324 7.32 -26.96 -2.32
N LYS A 325 6.59 -25.86 -2.39
CA LYS A 325 6.09 -25.23 -3.61
C LYS A 325 5.92 -23.72 -3.39
N TYR A 326 5.68 -22.98 -4.47
CA TYR A 326 5.17 -21.61 -4.41
C TYR A 326 3.97 -21.47 -5.34
N ALA A 327 2.79 -21.18 -4.82
CA ALA A 327 1.61 -20.91 -5.63
C ALA A 327 1.07 -19.50 -5.38
N GLN A 328 0.53 -18.90 -6.41
CA GLN A 328 -0.13 -17.59 -6.36
C GLN A 328 -1.54 -17.74 -6.92
N ILE A 329 -2.51 -17.14 -6.26
CA ILE A 329 -3.90 -17.17 -6.69
C ILE A 329 -4.53 -15.79 -6.63
N ALA A 330 -5.28 -15.42 -7.66
CA ALA A 330 -6.02 -14.15 -7.71
C ALA A 330 -7.51 -14.40 -7.50
N VAL A 331 -8.09 -13.77 -6.47
CA VAL A 331 -9.48 -13.99 -6.07
C VAL A 331 -10.31 -12.69 -6.14
N ARG A 332 -11.62 -12.83 -6.34
CA ARG A 332 -12.56 -11.71 -6.38
C ARG A 332 -12.88 -11.20 -4.98
N ASP A 333 -13.15 -9.90 -4.88
CA ASP A 333 -13.59 -9.22 -3.68
C ASP A 333 -12.65 -9.42 -2.48
N TYR A 334 -11.34 -9.55 -2.75
CA TYR A 334 -10.38 -9.77 -1.70
C TYR A 334 -10.35 -8.59 -0.72
N VAL A 335 -10.30 -8.90 0.57
CA VAL A 335 -10.45 -7.91 1.64
C VAL A 335 -9.18 -7.16 2.00
N SER A 336 -8.06 -7.52 1.40
CA SER A 336 -6.75 -6.86 1.51
C SER A 336 -6.12 -6.70 0.14
N GLY A 337 -4.86 -6.23 0.05
CA GLY A 337 -4.11 -6.16 -1.21
C GLY A 337 -3.67 -7.54 -1.69
N ALA A 338 -2.91 -8.22 -0.84
CA ALA A 338 -2.45 -9.57 -1.00
C ALA A 338 -2.18 -10.20 0.37
N MET A 339 -1.71 -11.45 0.42
CA MET A 339 -1.42 -12.19 1.66
C MET A 339 -0.43 -13.31 1.38
N GLU A 340 0.54 -13.42 2.23
CA GLU A 340 1.67 -14.35 2.16
C GLU A 340 1.35 -15.80 2.58
N ASN A 341 0.10 -16.22 2.61
CA ASN A 341 -0.26 -17.57 3.06
C ASN A 341 0.76 -18.62 2.61
N THR A 342 1.40 -19.29 3.55
CA THR A 342 2.57 -20.14 3.30
C THR A 342 2.39 -21.06 2.11
N THR A 343 3.20 -20.95 1.10
CA THR A 343 3.17 -21.69 -0.18
C THR A 343 1.96 -21.41 -1.09
N ALA A 344 1.06 -20.52 -0.70
CA ALA A 344 -0.21 -20.29 -1.41
C ALA A 344 -0.63 -18.80 -1.32
N THR A 345 0.25 -17.91 -1.75
CA THR A 345 0.03 -16.46 -1.76
C THR A 345 -1.28 -16.11 -2.44
N THR A 346 -2.11 -15.32 -1.73
CA THR A 346 -3.41 -14.89 -2.25
C THR A 346 -3.37 -13.42 -2.64
N HIS A 347 -3.83 -13.10 -3.83
CA HIS A 347 -3.92 -11.74 -4.38
C HIS A 347 -5.36 -11.36 -4.67
N GLY A 348 -5.66 -10.05 -4.63
CA GLY A 348 -6.90 -9.53 -5.20
C GLY A 348 -6.93 -9.65 -6.73
N SER A 349 -8.14 -9.69 -7.29
CA SER A 349 -8.34 -9.88 -8.74
C SER A 349 -7.72 -8.79 -9.62
N ALA A 350 -7.35 -7.64 -9.05
CA ALA A 350 -6.60 -6.58 -9.75
C ALA A 350 -5.21 -7.01 -10.22
N MET A 351 -4.67 -8.11 -9.70
CA MET A 351 -3.42 -8.70 -10.19
C MET A 351 -3.56 -9.43 -11.53
N GLN A 352 -4.76 -9.73 -11.95
CA GLN A 352 -5.04 -10.29 -13.28
C GLN A 352 -5.15 -9.16 -14.31
N ALA A 353 -4.57 -9.34 -15.48
CA ALA A 353 -4.57 -8.31 -16.51
C ALA A 353 -4.79 -8.91 -17.91
N THR A 354 -5.57 -8.22 -18.72
CA THR A 354 -5.69 -8.48 -20.16
C THR A 354 -4.42 -8.01 -20.88
N ARG A 355 -4.22 -8.43 -22.13
CA ARG A 355 -3.10 -7.95 -22.97
C ARG A 355 -3.07 -6.44 -23.11
N ARG A 356 -4.23 -5.79 -23.13
CA ARG A 356 -4.32 -4.32 -23.23
C ARG A 356 -3.86 -3.65 -21.94
N GLU A 357 -4.29 -4.15 -20.80
CA GLU A 357 -3.90 -3.62 -19.48
C GLU A 357 -2.40 -3.78 -19.21
N LEU A 358 -1.79 -4.85 -19.72
CA LEU A 358 -0.34 -5.07 -19.65
C LEU A 358 0.49 -3.98 -20.37
N LEU A 359 -0.08 -3.27 -21.36
CA LEU A 359 0.59 -2.14 -22.02
C LEU A 359 0.82 -0.96 -21.07
N ASP A 360 -0.01 -0.85 -20.04
CA ASP A 360 0.04 0.20 -19.03
C ASP A 360 0.64 -0.29 -17.70
N ALA A 361 1.03 -1.56 -17.63
CA ALA A 361 1.68 -2.12 -16.46
C ALA A 361 3.09 -1.52 -16.27
N ASN A 362 3.51 -1.44 -15.03
CA ASN A 362 4.87 -1.12 -14.66
C ASN A 362 5.25 -1.93 -13.42
N TYR A 363 6.47 -1.76 -12.94
CA TYR A 363 6.96 -2.44 -11.74
C TYR A 363 5.98 -2.34 -10.55
N GLN A 364 5.43 -1.18 -10.28
CA GLN A 364 4.53 -0.91 -9.17
C GLN A 364 3.10 -1.46 -9.35
N THR A 365 2.75 -1.94 -10.54
CA THR A 365 1.38 -2.42 -10.82
C THR A 365 1.13 -3.80 -10.24
N SER A 366 2.10 -4.70 -10.36
CA SER A 366 1.96 -6.10 -9.91
C SER A 366 3.25 -6.67 -9.34
N GLU A 367 4.38 -6.40 -9.96
CA GLU A 367 5.64 -7.08 -9.64
C GLU A 367 6.17 -6.73 -8.25
N SER A 368 5.99 -5.48 -7.78
CA SER A 368 6.32 -5.09 -6.42
C SER A 368 5.49 -5.85 -5.38
N ILE A 369 4.22 -6.12 -5.67
CA ILE A 369 3.35 -6.90 -4.79
C ILE A 369 3.80 -8.37 -4.78
N ILE A 370 4.10 -8.93 -5.94
CA ILE A 370 4.56 -10.32 -6.04
C ILE A 370 5.85 -10.54 -5.24
N VAL A 371 6.80 -9.64 -5.36
CA VAL A 371 8.07 -9.76 -4.63
C VAL A 371 7.91 -9.55 -3.13
N HIS A 372 7.02 -8.65 -2.72
CA HIS A 372 6.64 -8.43 -1.32
C HIS A 372 6.12 -9.73 -0.69
N GLU A 373 5.08 -10.32 -1.28
CA GLU A 373 4.46 -11.55 -0.79
C GLU A 373 5.41 -12.76 -0.86
N LEU A 374 6.27 -12.80 -1.86
CA LEU A 374 7.26 -13.86 -1.98
C LEU A 374 8.31 -13.78 -0.88
N PHE A 375 8.77 -12.57 -0.53
CA PHE A 375 9.81 -12.38 0.48
C PHE A 375 9.34 -12.73 1.89
N HIS A 376 8.07 -12.58 2.18
CA HIS A 376 7.46 -13.04 3.41
C HIS A 376 7.73 -14.53 3.71
N HIS A 377 7.94 -15.35 2.69
CA HIS A 377 8.24 -16.77 2.90
C HIS A 377 9.55 -17.02 3.67
N TRP A 378 10.44 -16.00 3.77
CA TRP A 378 11.56 -15.99 4.72
C TRP A 378 11.25 -15.13 5.95
N PHE A 379 10.68 -13.94 5.78
CA PHE A 379 10.40 -12.96 6.83
C PHE A 379 8.88 -12.80 7.01
N GLY A 380 8.31 -13.64 7.85
CA GLY A 380 6.87 -13.78 8.07
C GLY A 380 6.48 -15.23 8.25
N ASP A 381 6.84 -16.11 7.33
CA ASP A 381 6.51 -17.53 7.35
C ASP A 381 7.58 -18.38 8.04
N TYR A 382 8.84 -18.30 7.55
CA TYR A 382 9.94 -19.10 8.09
C TYR A 382 10.40 -18.59 9.45
N VAL A 383 10.51 -17.28 9.60
CA VAL A 383 10.69 -16.57 10.86
C VAL A 383 9.53 -15.59 11.00
N THR A 384 8.72 -15.72 12.04
CA THR A 384 7.49 -14.95 12.23
C THR A 384 7.62 -14.00 13.41
N SER A 385 7.00 -12.84 13.36
CA SER A 385 6.86 -11.95 14.51
C SER A 385 6.13 -12.65 15.66
N GLU A 386 6.65 -12.55 16.90
CA GLU A 386 6.06 -13.17 18.07
C GLU A 386 4.69 -12.60 18.44
N SER A 387 4.50 -11.34 18.14
CA SER A 387 3.27 -10.60 18.40
C SER A 387 3.08 -9.53 17.32
N TRP A 388 1.87 -9.04 17.19
CA TRP A 388 1.55 -7.96 16.25
C TRP A 388 2.34 -6.67 16.55
N SER A 389 2.84 -6.50 17.77
CA SER A 389 3.78 -5.43 18.14
C SER A 389 5.08 -5.46 17.34
N ASN A 390 5.50 -6.64 16.91
CA ASN A 390 6.70 -6.90 16.13
C ASN A 390 6.41 -7.11 14.62
N LEU A 391 5.21 -6.74 14.15
CA LEU A 391 4.82 -6.87 12.74
C LEU A 391 5.85 -6.31 11.75
N PRO A 392 6.60 -5.24 12.03
CA PRO A 392 7.68 -4.77 11.16
C PRO A 392 8.76 -5.81 10.85
N LEU A 393 8.93 -6.86 11.66
CA LEU A 393 9.85 -7.97 11.32
C LEU A 393 9.35 -8.81 10.14
N ASN A 394 8.06 -8.75 9.82
CA ASN A 394 7.48 -9.32 8.61
C ASN A 394 7.43 -8.22 7.52
N GLU A 395 6.68 -7.16 7.75
CA GLU A 395 6.28 -6.18 6.74
C GLU A 395 7.40 -5.26 6.26
N SER A 396 8.26 -4.79 7.19
CA SER A 396 9.38 -3.92 6.76
C SER A 396 10.35 -4.65 5.85
N PHE A 397 10.56 -5.95 6.07
CA PHE A 397 11.41 -6.77 5.22
C PHE A 397 10.79 -7.02 3.86
N ALA A 398 9.50 -7.35 3.82
CA ALA A 398 8.77 -7.52 2.58
C ALA A 398 8.71 -6.21 1.77
N ASP A 399 8.46 -5.09 2.43
CA ASP A 399 8.50 -3.76 1.81
C ASP A 399 9.90 -3.44 1.24
N TYR A 400 10.97 -3.78 1.97
CA TYR A 400 12.34 -3.57 1.50
C TYR A 400 12.72 -4.47 0.34
N SER A 401 12.14 -5.66 0.24
CA SER A 401 12.39 -6.56 -0.88
C SER A 401 11.98 -5.95 -2.23
N GLU A 402 10.98 -5.08 -2.24
CA GLU A 402 10.55 -4.33 -3.42
C GLU A 402 11.69 -3.46 -3.97
N TYR A 403 12.43 -2.79 -3.08
CA TYR A 403 13.62 -2.05 -3.48
C TYR A 403 14.74 -2.98 -3.96
N LEU A 404 15.04 -4.05 -3.22
CA LEU A 404 16.11 -4.98 -3.54
C LEU A 404 15.91 -5.63 -4.91
N TRP A 405 14.69 -6.02 -5.23
CA TRP A 405 14.35 -6.57 -6.53
C TRP A 405 14.42 -5.53 -7.63
N ALA A 406 13.90 -4.32 -7.40
CA ALA A 406 14.00 -3.23 -8.36
C ALA A 406 15.46 -2.86 -8.66
N GLU A 407 16.32 -2.80 -7.64
CA GLU A 407 17.77 -2.56 -7.78
C GLU A 407 18.43 -3.65 -8.64
N HIS A 408 18.13 -4.91 -8.36
CA HIS A 408 18.67 -6.07 -9.09
C HIS A 408 18.19 -6.13 -10.55
N LYS A 409 16.88 -6.03 -10.75
CA LYS A 409 16.26 -6.30 -12.06
C LYS A 409 16.32 -5.11 -13.01
N TYR A 410 16.14 -3.90 -12.49
CA TYR A 410 15.92 -2.69 -13.29
C TYR A 410 16.95 -1.60 -13.05
N GLY A 411 17.82 -1.75 -12.05
CA GLY A 411 18.86 -0.79 -11.71
C GLY A 411 18.39 0.39 -10.86
N LEU A 412 19.37 1.27 -10.56
CA LEU A 412 19.23 2.33 -9.56
C LEU A 412 18.13 3.36 -9.85
N ASP A 413 17.80 3.65 -11.11
CA ASP A 413 16.75 4.62 -11.43
C ASP A 413 15.37 4.13 -10.98
N VAL A 414 15.04 2.84 -11.21
CA VAL A 414 13.76 2.25 -10.76
C VAL A 414 13.77 2.08 -9.24
N ALA A 415 14.88 1.60 -8.67
CA ALA A 415 15.02 1.42 -7.23
C ALA A 415 14.86 2.76 -6.48
N SER A 416 15.46 3.84 -6.97
CA SER A 416 15.33 5.17 -6.37
C SER A 416 13.92 5.75 -6.51
N LEU A 417 13.20 5.45 -7.59
CA LEU A 417 11.78 5.78 -7.71
C LEU A 417 10.92 5.05 -6.66
N VAL A 418 11.22 3.78 -6.40
CA VAL A 418 10.54 3.01 -5.34
C VAL A 418 10.80 3.67 -3.99
N GLN A 419 12.05 3.98 -3.67
CA GLN A 419 12.42 4.62 -2.40
C GLN A 419 11.79 6.00 -2.23
N GLU A 420 11.83 6.84 -3.25
CA GLU A 420 11.18 8.16 -3.22
C GLU A 420 9.69 8.04 -2.93
N THR A 421 9.01 7.09 -3.59
CA THR A 421 7.59 6.83 -3.35
C THR A 421 7.32 6.41 -1.90
N LYS A 422 8.13 5.50 -1.35
CA LYS A 422 8.02 5.00 0.02
C LYS A 422 8.25 6.12 1.05
N ILE A 423 9.32 6.90 0.88
CA ILE A 423 9.60 8.04 1.76
C ILE A 423 8.44 9.03 1.77
N ASN A 424 7.92 9.39 0.60
CA ASN A 424 6.81 10.33 0.48
C ASN A 424 5.53 9.81 1.14
N ASN A 425 5.20 8.53 0.97
CA ASN A 425 4.07 7.88 1.62
C ASN A 425 4.18 7.96 3.14
N TYR A 426 5.37 7.64 3.69
CA TYR A 426 5.60 7.75 5.12
C TYR A 426 5.51 9.19 5.62
N LEU A 427 6.16 10.15 4.95
CA LEU A 427 6.15 11.55 5.35
C LEU A 427 4.74 12.16 5.29
N GLU A 428 3.89 11.72 4.36
CA GLU A 428 2.48 12.11 4.31
C GLU A 428 1.73 11.61 5.55
N GLU A 429 1.86 10.32 5.90
CA GLU A 429 1.23 9.78 7.12
C GLU A 429 1.79 10.44 8.39
N ALA A 430 3.08 10.74 8.42
CA ALA A 430 3.77 11.33 9.56
C ALA A 430 3.32 12.75 9.91
N GLN A 431 2.54 13.40 9.03
CA GLN A 431 1.89 14.68 9.35
C GLN A 431 0.81 14.52 10.42
N SER A 432 0.17 13.35 10.50
CA SER A 432 -0.93 13.08 11.43
C SER A 432 -0.66 11.96 12.42
N LYS A 433 0.34 11.10 12.16
CA LYS A 433 0.64 9.92 12.96
C LYS A 433 2.15 9.70 13.01
N ARG A 434 2.73 9.66 14.21
CA ARG A 434 4.17 9.40 14.42
C ARG A 434 4.35 8.34 15.50
N GLU A 435 4.51 7.09 15.07
CA GLU A 435 4.63 5.93 15.94
C GLU A 435 6.02 5.29 15.86
N PRO A 436 6.47 4.57 16.90
CA PRO A 436 7.59 3.65 16.81
C PRO A 436 7.28 2.54 15.78
N LEU A 437 8.30 1.92 15.19
CA LEU A 437 8.12 0.72 14.40
C LEU A 437 7.62 -0.43 15.29
N ILE A 438 8.33 -0.69 16.37
CA ILE A 438 7.94 -1.68 17.38
C ILE A 438 7.14 -0.96 18.45
N ARG A 439 5.86 -1.28 18.55
CA ARG A 439 4.98 -0.63 19.51
C ARG A 439 4.04 -1.64 20.18
N TYR A 440 4.02 -1.60 21.50
CA TYR A 440 3.17 -2.48 22.32
C TYR A 440 1.86 -1.81 22.76
N ARG A 441 1.66 -0.52 22.43
CA ARG A 441 0.42 0.21 22.76
C ARG A 441 -0.39 0.45 21.50
N TYR A 442 -1.50 -0.26 21.37
CA TYR A 442 -2.49 -0.09 20.29
C TYR A 442 -3.86 -0.57 20.76
N ILE A 443 -4.93 -0.06 20.12
CA ILE A 443 -6.31 -0.46 20.41
C ILE A 443 -6.62 -1.72 19.60
N ASN A 444 -6.40 -1.67 18.31
CA ASN A 444 -6.54 -2.81 17.41
C ASN A 444 -5.19 -3.22 16.85
N ARG A 445 -4.97 -4.51 16.71
CA ARG A 445 -3.77 -5.05 16.07
C ARG A 445 -3.65 -4.64 14.59
N GLU A 446 -4.78 -4.43 13.93
CA GLU A 446 -4.84 -3.92 12.57
C GLU A 446 -4.31 -2.48 12.45
N ASP A 447 -4.17 -1.72 13.53
CA ASP A 447 -3.52 -0.41 13.55
C ASP A 447 -2.02 -0.47 13.24
N MET A 448 -1.43 -1.70 13.29
CA MET A 448 -0.04 -1.95 12.93
C MET A 448 0.19 -1.90 11.41
N PHE A 449 -0.85 -2.06 10.59
CA PHE A 449 -0.75 -2.04 9.12
C PHE A 449 -0.79 -0.61 8.59
N ASP A 450 0.31 0.09 8.72
CA ASP A 450 0.44 1.51 8.36
C ASP A 450 1.76 1.80 7.67
N ARG A 451 1.95 3.03 7.22
CA ARG A 451 3.18 3.47 6.54
C ARG A 451 4.43 3.38 7.41
N HIS A 452 4.27 3.26 8.73
CA HIS A 452 5.39 3.03 9.64
C HIS A 452 5.90 1.60 9.49
N SER A 453 5.04 0.60 9.62
CA SER A 453 5.43 -0.81 9.53
C SER A 453 5.97 -1.20 8.16
N TYR A 454 5.51 -0.54 7.10
CA TYR A 454 5.91 -0.77 5.71
C TYR A 454 7.00 0.23 5.27
N ASP A 455 6.61 1.40 4.80
CA ASP A 455 7.46 2.37 4.11
C ASP A 455 8.62 2.88 4.99
N LYS A 456 8.35 3.27 6.25
CA LYS A 456 9.41 3.66 7.20
C LYS A 456 10.31 2.49 7.52
N GLY A 457 9.74 1.32 7.81
CA GLY A 457 10.49 0.13 8.18
C GLY A 457 11.46 -0.31 7.08
N GLY A 458 10.98 -0.38 5.82
CA GLY A 458 11.81 -0.69 4.66
C GLY A 458 12.94 0.32 4.49
N ARG A 459 12.66 1.62 4.71
CA ARG A 459 13.69 2.66 4.66
C ARG A 459 14.73 2.54 5.78
N VAL A 460 14.31 2.20 7.00
CA VAL A 460 15.22 1.97 8.14
C VAL A 460 16.14 0.77 7.84
N LEU A 461 15.63 -0.30 7.23
CA LEU A 461 16.47 -1.42 6.80
C LEU A 461 17.49 -0.99 5.72
N HIS A 462 17.10 -0.12 4.79
CA HIS A 462 18.03 0.46 3.83
C HIS A 462 19.13 1.27 4.51
N MET A 463 18.79 2.11 5.49
CA MET A 463 19.78 2.86 6.26
C MET A 463 20.73 1.94 7.03
N LEU A 464 20.22 0.85 7.62
CA LEU A 464 21.05 -0.14 8.31
C LEU A 464 22.02 -0.81 7.33
N ARG A 465 21.54 -1.21 6.13
CA ARG A 465 22.39 -1.76 5.06
C ARG A 465 23.51 -0.80 4.66
N LYS A 466 23.17 0.48 4.49
CA LYS A 466 24.17 1.51 4.17
C LYS A 466 25.17 1.76 5.29
N TYR A 467 24.75 1.64 6.52
CA TYR A 467 25.62 1.83 7.68
C TYR A 467 26.62 0.69 7.87
N VAL A 468 26.15 -0.57 7.83
CA VAL A 468 27.01 -1.74 8.06
C VAL A 468 27.70 -2.26 6.80
N GLY A 469 27.24 -1.84 5.61
CA GLY A 469 27.69 -2.34 4.29
C GLY A 469 26.95 -3.62 3.86
N ASP A 470 26.97 -3.88 2.57
CA ASP A 470 26.22 -4.97 1.94
C ASP A 470 26.56 -6.36 2.50
N ASP A 471 27.86 -6.65 2.59
CA ASP A 471 28.31 -7.98 3.04
C ASP A 471 27.87 -8.29 4.47
N ALA A 472 28.07 -7.35 5.40
CA ALA A 472 27.66 -7.51 6.76
C ALA A 472 26.13 -7.55 6.90
N PHE A 473 25.41 -6.74 6.13
CA PHE A 473 23.94 -6.73 6.14
C PHE A 473 23.36 -8.09 5.77
N PHE A 474 23.75 -8.65 4.62
CA PHE A 474 23.20 -9.92 4.17
C PHE A 474 23.73 -11.13 4.97
N ALA A 475 24.96 -11.06 5.49
CA ALA A 475 25.45 -12.07 6.43
C ALA A 475 24.65 -12.06 7.74
N SER A 476 24.27 -10.88 8.25
CA SER A 476 23.42 -10.74 9.44
C SER A 476 22.01 -11.28 9.19
N LEU A 477 21.41 -11.04 8.01
CA LEU A 477 20.12 -11.61 7.67
C LEU A 477 20.16 -13.14 7.53
N ASN A 478 21.22 -13.69 6.92
CA ASN A 478 21.47 -15.12 6.88
C ASN A 478 21.51 -15.71 8.29
N HIS A 479 22.33 -15.12 9.16
CA HIS A 479 22.48 -15.54 10.54
C HIS A 479 21.15 -15.50 11.30
N TYR A 480 20.39 -14.38 11.18
CA TYR A 480 19.07 -14.21 11.77
C TYR A 480 18.09 -15.31 11.34
N LEU A 481 18.02 -15.61 10.03
CA LEU A 481 17.12 -16.63 9.50
C LEU A 481 17.48 -18.05 9.97
N LEU A 482 18.78 -18.39 9.97
CA LEU A 482 19.23 -19.72 10.37
C LEU A 482 19.09 -19.97 11.88
N GLN A 483 19.35 -18.97 12.70
CA GLN A 483 19.23 -19.09 14.16
C GLN A 483 17.78 -19.14 14.64
N ASN A 484 16.86 -18.52 13.90
CA ASN A 484 15.46 -18.38 14.31
C ASN A 484 14.48 -19.10 13.41
N LYS A 485 14.94 -20.03 12.57
CA LYS A 485 14.08 -20.78 11.65
C LYS A 485 12.91 -21.44 12.36
N GLN A 486 11.72 -21.25 11.82
CA GLN A 486 10.47 -21.85 12.33
C GLN A 486 10.18 -21.48 13.80
N THR A 487 10.61 -20.30 14.24
CA THR A 487 10.31 -19.79 15.57
C THR A 487 9.71 -18.39 15.52
N PRO A 488 8.95 -17.99 16.53
CA PRO A 488 8.53 -16.61 16.71
C PRO A 488 9.68 -15.76 17.26
N VAL A 489 9.73 -14.47 16.85
CA VAL A 489 10.83 -13.56 17.18
C VAL A 489 10.35 -12.17 17.57
N GLU A 490 11.17 -11.50 18.36
CA GLU A 490 11.12 -10.07 18.68
C GLU A 490 12.29 -9.33 18.02
N ILE A 491 12.20 -8.00 17.99
CA ILE A 491 13.23 -7.11 17.41
C ILE A 491 14.62 -7.32 17.98
N SER A 492 14.71 -7.75 19.24
CA SER A 492 15.97 -8.07 19.92
C SER A 492 16.78 -9.15 19.19
N LYS A 493 16.10 -10.12 18.57
CA LYS A 493 16.75 -11.18 17.80
C LYS A 493 17.42 -10.66 16.54
N LEU A 494 16.77 -9.70 15.85
CA LEU A 494 17.37 -9.05 14.70
C LEU A 494 18.60 -8.25 15.10
N ARG A 495 18.51 -7.43 16.15
CA ARG A 495 19.64 -6.65 16.67
C ARG A 495 20.82 -7.54 17.00
N THR A 496 20.61 -8.59 17.79
CA THR A 496 21.66 -9.51 18.21
C THR A 496 22.34 -10.18 17.02
N ALA A 497 21.58 -10.58 15.98
CA ALA A 497 22.17 -11.17 14.79
C ALA A 497 23.11 -10.20 14.04
N PHE A 498 22.77 -8.91 14.00
CA PHE A 498 23.64 -7.89 13.42
C PHE A 498 24.88 -7.63 14.28
N GLU A 499 24.73 -7.55 15.60
CA GLU A 499 25.84 -7.34 16.54
C GLU A 499 26.83 -8.52 16.53
N GLU A 500 26.34 -9.76 16.43
CA GLU A 500 27.19 -10.95 16.33
C GLU A 500 28.01 -11.02 15.05
N ILE A 501 27.51 -10.50 13.93
CA ILE A 501 28.22 -10.48 12.66
C ILE A 501 29.17 -9.28 12.56
N THR A 502 28.70 -8.09 12.94
CA THR A 502 29.50 -6.85 12.78
C THR A 502 30.51 -6.65 13.89
N GLY A 503 30.27 -7.20 15.09
CA GLY A 503 31.04 -6.91 16.30
C GLY A 503 30.75 -5.52 16.88
N GLU A 504 29.79 -4.77 16.34
CA GLU A 504 29.43 -3.42 16.79
C GLU A 504 28.22 -3.47 17.73
N ASP A 505 28.22 -2.57 18.73
CA ASP A 505 27.02 -2.28 19.52
C ASP A 505 26.05 -1.42 18.68
N LEU A 506 24.97 -2.03 18.25
CA LEU A 506 23.92 -1.39 17.44
C LEU A 506 22.69 -0.98 18.26
N MET A 507 22.76 -1.06 19.60
CA MET A 507 21.68 -0.66 20.50
C MET A 507 21.19 0.74 20.20
N TRP A 508 22.12 1.69 19.92
CA TRP A 508 21.77 3.06 19.58
C TRP A 508 20.90 3.15 18.33
N PHE A 509 21.20 2.35 17.29
CA PHE A 509 20.46 2.36 16.01
C PHE A 509 19.05 1.79 16.21
N PHE A 510 18.95 0.63 16.86
CA PHE A 510 17.66 -0.02 17.11
C PHE A 510 16.77 0.78 18.05
N ASN A 511 17.34 1.36 19.12
CA ASN A 511 16.58 2.25 20.00
C ASN A 511 16.03 3.46 19.26
N GLN A 512 16.84 4.10 18.42
CA GLN A 512 16.46 5.30 17.70
C GLN A 512 15.41 5.03 16.62
N TRP A 513 15.59 3.98 15.83
CA TRP A 513 14.81 3.78 14.62
C TRP A 513 13.64 2.82 14.78
N PHE A 514 13.75 1.82 15.64
CA PHE A 514 12.69 0.84 15.86
C PHE A 514 11.83 1.13 17.08
N LEU A 515 12.43 1.66 18.18
CA LEU A 515 11.75 1.80 19.46
C LEU A 515 11.30 3.22 19.76
N GLN A 516 11.82 4.23 19.07
CA GLN A 516 11.41 5.61 19.22
C GLN A 516 10.62 6.08 18.00
N ARG A 517 9.82 7.13 18.20
CA ARG A 517 8.93 7.70 17.18
C ARG A 517 9.59 8.79 16.37
N GLY A 518 9.00 9.12 15.22
CA GLY A 518 9.35 10.27 14.42
C GLY A 518 10.49 10.02 13.44
N HIS A 519 11.03 11.11 12.95
CA HIS A 519 12.13 11.19 12.00
C HIS A 519 12.81 12.54 12.16
N PRO A 520 14.08 12.72 11.76
CA PRO A 520 14.75 14.02 11.81
C PRO A 520 14.15 14.98 10.80
N GLU A 521 13.94 16.23 11.23
CA GLU A 521 13.61 17.36 10.38
C GLU A 521 14.86 18.25 10.36
N LEU A 522 15.51 18.34 9.19
CA LEU A 522 16.84 18.91 9.05
C LEU A 522 16.79 20.25 8.30
N HIS A 523 17.31 21.30 8.93
CA HIS A 523 17.63 22.56 8.27
C HIS A 523 19.15 22.62 8.03
N ILE A 524 19.56 22.71 6.75
CA ILE A 524 20.96 22.56 6.33
C ILE A 524 21.36 23.79 5.54
N THR A 525 22.44 24.44 6.02
CA THR A 525 23.03 25.60 5.36
C THR A 525 24.53 25.42 5.20
N HIS A 526 25.10 26.02 4.16
CA HIS A 526 26.55 26.03 4.00
C HIS A 526 27.06 27.38 3.49
N SER A 527 28.31 27.65 3.79
CA SER A 527 29.03 28.84 3.30
C SER A 527 30.49 28.48 3.02
N TYR A 528 31.13 29.22 2.11
CA TYR A 528 32.53 29.02 1.77
C TYR A 528 33.36 30.28 2.09
N THR A 529 34.42 30.10 2.89
CA THR A 529 35.34 31.19 3.27
C THR A 529 36.75 30.62 3.49
N ASN A 530 37.77 31.27 2.98
CA ASN A 530 39.19 30.98 3.25
C ASN A 530 39.60 29.52 3.09
N GLY A 531 39.12 28.86 2.02
CA GLY A 531 39.51 27.49 1.74
C GLY A 531 38.74 26.44 2.52
N GLN A 532 37.64 26.82 3.16
CA GLN A 532 36.79 25.90 3.92
C GLN A 532 35.29 26.11 3.62
N VAL A 533 34.57 25.02 3.58
CA VAL A 533 33.10 24.99 3.63
C VAL A 533 32.68 24.84 5.08
N SER A 534 31.93 25.79 5.59
CA SER A 534 31.26 25.69 6.88
C SER A 534 29.86 25.13 6.62
N LEU A 535 29.62 23.86 6.97
CA LEU A 535 28.34 23.16 6.84
C LEU A 535 27.66 23.11 8.22
N ARG A 536 26.49 23.74 8.33
CA ARG A 536 25.66 23.69 9.54
C ARG A 536 24.45 22.83 9.34
N VAL A 537 24.23 21.92 10.26
CA VAL A 537 23.07 21.00 10.27
C VAL A 537 22.32 21.23 11.57
N GLN A 538 21.04 21.56 11.46
CA GLN A 538 20.14 21.75 12.60
C GLN A 538 19.02 20.74 12.52
N GLN A 539 18.78 20.03 13.62
CA GLN A 539 17.62 19.16 13.78
C GLN A 539 16.52 19.99 14.44
N VAL A 540 15.47 20.31 13.65
CA VAL A 540 14.44 21.30 14.04
C VAL A 540 13.13 20.67 14.50
N GLN A 541 13.04 19.33 14.55
CA GLN A 541 11.88 18.63 15.11
C GLN A 541 11.70 18.96 16.60
N ASP A 542 10.46 18.85 17.09
CA ASP A 542 10.17 19.08 18.51
C ASP A 542 10.80 17.99 19.40
N THR A 543 11.89 18.33 20.06
CA THR A 543 12.66 17.42 20.91
C THR A 543 12.00 17.04 22.24
N LEU A 544 10.85 17.64 22.58
CA LEU A 544 10.02 17.18 23.68
C LEU A 544 9.36 15.83 23.37
N PHE A 545 9.13 15.54 22.10
CA PHE A 545 8.36 14.37 21.67
C PHE A 545 9.16 13.43 20.77
N GLN A 546 10.29 13.87 20.21
CA GLN A 546 11.15 13.11 19.31
C GLN A 546 12.62 13.26 19.76
N PRO A 547 13.46 12.26 19.54
CA PRO A 547 14.88 12.37 19.93
C PRO A 547 15.65 13.36 19.06
N VAL A 548 16.80 13.79 19.55
CA VAL A 548 17.88 14.24 18.68
C VAL A 548 18.56 13.01 18.10
N PHE A 549 18.52 12.87 16.78
CA PHE A 549 18.98 11.68 16.08
C PHE A 549 20.51 11.68 15.92
N ARG A 550 21.12 10.52 16.06
CA ARG A 550 22.48 10.25 15.62
C ARG A 550 22.41 9.86 14.13
N LEU A 551 23.05 10.67 13.26
CA LEU A 551 22.94 10.52 11.81
C LEU A 551 24.32 10.39 11.19
N PRO A 552 24.82 9.18 10.93
CA PRO A 552 25.93 8.98 10.00
C PRO A 552 25.49 9.38 8.61
N VAL A 553 26.31 10.21 7.92
CA VAL A 553 25.96 10.73 6.59
C VAL A 553 27.21 11.03 5.77
N THR A 554 27.13 10.84 4.46
CA THR A 554 28.14 11.26 3.52
C THR A 554 27.79 12.60 2.90
N VAL A 555 28.71 13.54 2.96
CA VAL A 555 28.60 14.88 2.32
C VAL A 555 29.60 14.94 1.17
N ALA A 556 29.12 15.26 -0.01
CA ALA A 556 29.93 15.40 -1.21
C ALA A 556 30.17 16.86 -1.55
N VAL A 557 31.44 17.24 -1.79
CA VAL A 557 31.85 18.60 -2.11
C VAL A 557 32.56 18.61 -3.47
N TRP A 558 31.97 19.28 -4.47
CA TRP A 558 32.53 19.43 -5.82
C TRP A 558 33.30 20.73 -5.94
N THR A 559 34.62 20.64 -6.13
CA THR A 559 35.55 21.80 -6.29
C THR A 559 36.21 21.78 -7.68
N GLY A 560 35.44 21.93 -8.73
CA GLY A 560 35.99 22.04 -10.11
C GLY A 560 36.44 20.75 -10.76
N SER A 561 36.24 19.57 -10.12
CA SER A 561 36.49 18.23 -10.68
C SER A 561 35.16 17.56 -11.04
N ASN A 562 35.21 16.53 -11.90
CA ASN A 562 34.04 15.69 -12.20
C ASN A 562 33.65 14.74 -11.05
N GLN A 563 34.50 14.62 -10.04
CA GLN A 563 34.28 13.77 -8.87
C GLN A 563 34.30 14.64 -7.61
N PRO A 564 33.41 14.41 -6.66
CA PRO A 564 33.41 15.10 -5.38
C PRO A 564 34.54 14.61 -4.47
N THR A 565 34.88 15.44 -3.46
CA THR A 565 35.50 14.96 -2.25
C THR A 565 34.41 14.54 -1.28
N GLU A 566 34.42 13.31 -0.82
CA GLU A 566 33.44 12.79 0.13
C GLU A 566 33.93 12.95 1.56
N HIS A 567 33.03 13.35 2.45
CA HIS A 567 33.25 13.52 3.87
C HIS A 567 32.21 12.71 4.65
N HIS A 568 32.67 11.73 5.42
CA HIS A 568 31.81 10.93 6.28
C HIS A 568 31.67 11.64 7.63
N LEU A 569 30.47 12.10 7.94
CA LEU A 569 30.17 12.86 9.14
C LEU A 569 29.17 12.09 10.02
N THR A 570 29.16 12.42 11.31
CA THR A 570 28.13 11.95 12.23
C THR A 570 27.55 13.15 12.98
N ILE A 571 26.27 13.44 12.70
CA ILE A 571 25.50 14.45 13.42
C ILE A 571 25.03 13.82 14.74
N THR A 572 25.30 14.47 15.87
CA THR A 572 24.92 13.99 17.20
C THR A 572 24.26 15.05 18.07
N LYS A 573 24.17 16.28 17.57
CA LYS A 573 23.62 17.43 18.30
C LYS A 573 22.44 18.03 17.52
N ALA A 574 21.59 18.74 18.23
CA ALA A 574 20.49 19.49 17.62
C ALA A 574 20.98 20.60 16.69
N ASP A 575 22.14 21.18 16.94
CA ASP A 575 22.82 22.18 16.10
C ASP A 575 24.30 21.86 16.06
N GLN A 576 24.83 21.57 14.88
CA GLN A 576 26.22 21.17 14.70
C GLN A 576 26.79 21.75 13.41
N THR A 577 28.01 22.29 13.49
CA THR A 577 28.73 22.85 12.34
C THR A 577 30.01 22.06 12.09
N PHE A 578 30.25 21.76 10.82
CA PHE A 578 31.45 21.07 10.35
C PHE A 578 32.26 21.98 9.43
N GLN A 579 33.59 21.90 9.52
CA GLN A 579 34.50 22.61 8.65
C GLN A 579 35.11 21.60 7.67
N LEU A 580 34.79 21.75 6.38
CA LEU A 580 35.26 20.83 5.35
C LEU A 580 36.27 21.54 4.45
N PRO A 581 37.49 20.98 4.28
CA PRO A 581 38.49 21.58 3.40
C PRO A 581 38.00 21.66 1.94
N ALA A 582 38.21 22.82 1.31
CA ALA A 582 37.89 23.03 -0.10
C ALA A 582 38.89 24.07 -0.65
N ASN A 583 39.73 23.64 -1.60
CA ASN A 583 40.78 24.49 -2.19
C ASN A 583 40.28 25.67 -3.01
N GLN A 584 39.01 25.61 -3.43
CA GLN A 584 38.31 26.69 -4.13
C GLN A 584 36.80 26.64 -3.80
N ARG A 585 36.03 27.64 -4.18
CA ARG A 585 34.59 27.67 -3.96
C ARG A 585 33.93 26.47 -4.64
N PRO A 586 33.17 25.66 -3.91
CA PRO A 586 32.48 24.51 -4.48
C PRO A 586 31.42 24.92 -5.50
N SER A 587 31.25 24.12 -6.55
CA SER A 587 30.13 24.17 -7.46
C SER A 587 28.87 23.52 -6.86
N LEU A 588 29.06 22.62 -5.88
CA LEU A 588 27.98 21.97 -5.13
C LEU A 588 28.51 21.43 -3.81
N VAL A 589 27.75 21.63 -2.76
CA VAL A 589 27.87 20.89 -1.49
C VAL A 589 26.57 20.10 -1.33
N LYS A 590 26.62 18.78 -1.44
CA LYS A 590 25.45 17.91 -1.31
C LYS A 590 25.49 17.15 0.00
N PHE A 591 24.59 17.49 0.90
CA PHE A 591 24.34 16.71 2.12
C PHE A 591 23.61 15.42 1.75
N ASP A 592 23.87 14.35 2.46
CA ASP A 592 23.32 13.00 2.17
C ASP A 592 23.47 12.63 0.70
N SER A 593 24.74 12.65 0.22
CA SER A 593 25.06 12.47 -1.21
C SER A 593 24.57 11.14 -1.79
N GLU A 594 24.34 10.13 -0.95
CA GLU A 594 23.80 8.84 -1.35
C GLU A 594 22.26 8.76 -1.24
N SER A 595 21.61 9.81 -0.76
CA SER A 595 20.16 9.86 -0.52
C SER A 595 19.67 8.71 0.36
N GLN A 596 20.41 8.41 1.45
CA GLN A 596 20.16 7.24 2.30
C GLN A 596 19.29 7.54 3.53
N LEU A 597 19.27 8.78 4.03
CA LEU A 597 18.59 9.11 5.26
C LEU A 597 17.07 9.14 5.10
N LEU A 598 16.36 8.66 6.11
CA LEU A 598 14.97 8.97 6.32
C LEU A 598 14.87 10.28 7.10
N ALA A 599 14.60 11.37 6.41
CA ALA A 599 14.49 12.70 7.01
C ALA A 599 13.59 13.60 6.17
N GLN A 600 13.07 14.63 6.80
CA GLN A 600 12.55 15.78 6.09
C GLN A 600 13.69 16.80 5.94
N PHE A 601 13.93 17.25 4.71
CA PHE A 601 15.05 18.15 4.39
C PHE A 601 14.55 19.56 4.04
N ASP A 602 15.19 20.54 4.66
CA ASP A 602 15.18 21.95 4.26
C ASP A 602 16.65 22.36 4.03
N GLU A 603 17.15 22.09 2.81
CA GLU A 603 18.54 22.33 2.42
C GLU A 603 18.64 23.55 1.52
N GLU A 604 19.35 24.59 1.98
CA GLU A 604 19.57 25.80 1.20
C GLU A 604 20.63 25.54 0.12
N ARG A 605 20.19 25.57 -1.13
CA ARG A 605 21.03 25.46 -2.33
C ARG A 605 20.68 26.56 -3.33
N THR A 606 21.69 27.13 -3.94
CA THR A 606 21.51 28.11 -5.03
C THR A 606 20.99 27.40 -6.29
N GLN A 607 20.41 28.18 -7.20
CA GLN A 607 19.95 27.62 -8.47
C GLN A 607 21.09 27.02 -9.30
N ASP A 608 22.27 27.63 -9.26
CA ASP A 608 23.45 27.12 -9.98
C ASP A 608 23.89 25.76 -9.40
N GLU A 609 23.88 25.60 -8.07
CA GLU A 609 24.16 24.33 -7.41
C GLU A 609 23.14 23.25 -7.79
N LEU A 610 21.85 23.59 -7.84
CA LEU A 610 20.79 22.67 -8.25
C LEU A 610 20.95 22.26 -9.72
N ILE A 611 21.24 23.21 -10.62
CA ILE A 611 21.50 22.91 -12.03
C ILE A 611 22.74 22.00 -12.15
N PHE A 612 23.83 22.33 -11.40
CA PHE A 612 25.01 21.47 -11.36
C PHE A 612 24.69 20.07 -10.89
N GLN A 613 23.91 19.93 -9.80
CA GLN A 613 23.48 18.65 -9.28
C GLN A 613 22.75 17.81 -10.33
N PHE A 614 21.82 18.41 -11.09
CA PHE A 614 21.04 17.67 -12.10
C PHE A 614 21.94 16.93 -13.11
N TYR A 615 23.02 17.59 -13.55
CA TYR A 615 23.94 17.01 -14.54
C TYR A 615 24.95 16.00 -13.93
N HIS A 616 25.12 16.00 -12.60
CA HIS A 616 26.05 15.10 -11.89
C HIS A 616 25.34 14.04 -11.04
N ALA A 617 24.01 14.07 -11.03
CA ALA A 617 23.19 13.12 -10.28
C ALA A 617 23.35 11.68 -10.77
N GLN A 618 23.39 10.75 -9.83
CA GLN A 618 23.66 9.32 -10.09
C GLN A 618 22.39 8.54 -10.43
N ASN A 619 21.22 9.00 -10.00
CA ASN A 619 19.96 8.28 -10.14
C ASN A 619 18.78 9.25 -10.31
N TYR A 620 17.61 8.65 -10.56
CA TYR A 620 16.35 9.39 -10.75
C TYR A 620 16.00 10.29 -9.57
N GLN A 621 16.07 9.80 -8.33
CA GLN A 621 15.67 10.58 -7.15
C GLN A 621 16.42 11.90 -7.04
N GLN A 622 17.76 11.85 -7.22
CA GLN A 622 18.61 13.07 -7.15
C GLN A 622 18.28 14.07 -8.26
N LYS A 623 17.92 13.62 -9.46
CA LYS A 623 17.48 14.49 -10.55
C LYS A 623 16.09 15.06 -10.29
N ASN A 624 15.18 14.21 -9.82
CA ASN A 624 13.80 14.61 -9.54
C ASN A 624 13.73 15.65 -8.40
N GLU A 625 14.56 15.49 -7.37
CA GLU A 625 14.72 16.48 -6.30
C GLU A 625 15.00 17.88 -6.87
N VAL A 626 15.87 17.98 -7.86
CA VAL A 626 16.17 19.27 -8.51
C VAL A 626 14.96 19.82 -9.26
N LEU A 627 14.22 18.98 -9.99
CA LEU A 627 13.00 19.40 -10.69
C LEU A 627 11.95 19.93 -9.70
N GLU A 628 11.76 19.23 -8.58
CA GLU A 628 10.84 19.64 -7.51
C GLU A 628 11.25 20.99 -6.89
N MET A 629 12.54 21.16 -6.56
CA MET A 629 13.01 22.42 -5.97
C MET A 629 12.93 23.60 -6.92
N LEU A 630 13.04 23.37 -8.23
CA LEU A 630 13.00 24.43 -9.26
C LEU A 630 11.61 24.60 -9.90
N GLN A 631 10.58 23.85 -9.49
CA GLN A 631 9.27 23.86 -10.13
C GLN A 631 8.62 25.26 -10.22
N ASN A 632 8.82 26.11 -9.23
CA ASN A 632 8.28 27.47 -9.19
C ASN A 632 9.11 28.48 -9.99
N LYS A 633 10.28 28.08 -10.53
CA LYS A 633 11.19 28.91 -11.31
C LYS A 633 11.22 28.56 -12.80
N THR A 634 10.26 27.75 -13.25
CA THR A 634 10.21 27.31 -14.67
C THR A 634 10.15 28.44 -15.69
N SER A 635 9.74 29.67 -15.29
CA SER A 635 9.77 30.87 -16.15
C SER A 635 11.18 31.41 -16.45
N GLU A 636 12.19 30.97 -15.69
CA GLU A 636 13.58 31.35 -15.95
C GLU A 636 14.18 30.45 -17.06
N LEU A 637 14.91 31.04 -18.00
CA LEU A 637 15.41 30.35 -19.20
C LEU A 637 16.36 29.18 -18.84
N SER A 638 17.19 29.31 -17.82
CA SER A 638 18.09 28.27 -17.36
C SER A 638 17.31 27.06 -16.80
N VAL A 639 16.25 27.32 -16.03
CA VAL A 639 15.39 26.28 -15.45
C VAL A 639 14.52 25.62 -16.53
N SER A 640 13.91 26.39 -17.41
CA SER A 640 13.12 25.84 -18.52
C SER A 640 13.97 25.04 -19.50
N SER A 641 15.24 25.41 -19.70
CA SER A 641 16.19 24.62 -20.48
C SER A 641 16.56 23.31 -19.80
N LEU A 642 16.73 23.32 -18.46
CA LEU A 642 16.94 22.11 -17.67
C LEU A 642 15.70 21.20 -17.74
N MET A 643 14.48 21.73 -17.58
CA MET A 643 13.25 20.95 -17.73
C MET A 643 13.15 20.32 -19.13
N ARG A 644 13.54 21.04 -20.20
CA ARG A 644 13.62 20.48 -21.53
C ARG A 644 14.63 19.36 -21.64
N ASN A 645 15.79 19.45 -20.99
CA ASN A 645 16.75 18.34 -20.93
C ASN A 645 16.14 17.13 -20.25
N ALA A 646 15.40 17.32 -19.15
CA ALA A 646 14.69 16.26 -18.47
C ALA A 646 13.60 15.58 -19.34
N LEU A 647 12.95 16.29 -20.28
CA LEU A 647 12.06 15.69 -21.28
C LEU A 647 12.75 14.68 -22.19
N ASN A 648 14.07 14.73 -22.30
CA ASN A 648 14.88 13.85 -23.15
C ASN A 648 15.73 12.86 -22.33
N ASP A 649 15.48 12.75 -21.01
CA ASP A 649 16.18 11.77 -20.18
C ASP A 649 15.85 10.33 -20.58
N LYS A 650 16.81 9.42 -20.39
CA LYS A 650 16.63 7.98 -20.66
C LYS A 650 15.53 7.36 -19.81
N PHE A 651 15.35 7.85 -18.57
CA PHE A 651 14.41 7.27 -17.62
C PHE A 651 13.03 7.90 -17.76
N TRP A 652 12.04 7.09 -18.02
CA TRP A 652 10.66 7.51 -18.29
C TRP A 652 10.03 8.35 -17.16
N ALA A 653 10.33 8.03 -15.90
CA ALA A 653 9.72 8.74 -14.78
C ALA A 653 10.21 10.18 -14.69
N LEU A 654 11.47 10.44 -15.06
CA LEU A 654 12.00 11.81 -15.11
C LEU A 654 11.38 12.62 -16.25
N ARG A 655 11.19 12.01 -17.45
CA ARG A 655 10.44 12.64 -18.53
C ARG A 655 9.01 13.00 -18.12
N ARG A 656 8.35 12.09 -17.40
CA ARG A 656 7.00 12.31 -16.86
C ARG A 656 6.96 13.42 -15.82
N SER A 657 7.94 13.46 -14.90
CA SER A 657 8.06 14.51 -13.89
C SER A 657 8.24 15.89 -14.52
N ALA A 658 9.15 16.01 -15.46
CA ALA A 658 9.34 17.26 -16.21
C ALA A 658 8.06 17.72 -16.92
N LEU A 659 7.34 16.82 -17.57
CA LEU A 659 6.03 17.11 -18.18
C LEU A 659 5.02 17.62 -17.15
N ASN A 660 5.00 17.05 -15.97
CA ASN A 660 4.08 17.47 -14.91
C ASN A 660 4.38 18.90 -14.45
N HIS A 661 5.63 19.25 -14.22
CA HIS A 661 6.03 20.61 -13.85
C HIS A 661 5.72 21.63 -14.94
N LEU A 662 5.84 21.24 -16.21
CA LEU A 662 5.53 22.09 -17.36
C LEU A 662 4.02 22.32 -17.58
N ARG A 663 3.11 21.61 -16.93
CA ARG A 663 1.67 21.90 -17.00
C ARG A 663 1.29 23.31 -16.56
N HIS A 664 2.04 23.90 -15.67
CA HIS A 664 1.82 25.24 -15.13
C HIS A 664 2.78 26.30 -15.71
N TYR A 665 3.51 25.91 -16.75
CA TYR A 665 4.49 26.79 -17.37
C TYR A 665 3.87 28.07 -17.94
N ARG A 666 4.50 29.23 -17.69
CA ARG A 666 4.05 30.55 -18.11
C ARG A 666 5.21 31.47 -18.54
N GLY A 667 6.37 30.92 -18.85
CA GLY A 667 7.58 31.67 -19.18
C GLY A 667 7.96 31.65 -20.66
N PRO A 668 9.13 32.21 -21.03
CA PRO A 668 9.70 32.10 -22.36
C PRO A 668 10.10 30.65 -22.64
N GLU A 669 9.57 30.08 -23.71
CA GLU A 669 9.81 28.68 -24.06
C GLU A 669 11.21 28.51 -24.66
N PRO A 670 12.03 27.57 -24.18
CA PRO A 670 13.21 27.13 -24.89
C PRO A 670 12.86 26.63 -26.29
N GLU A 671 13.71 26.97 -27.28
CA GLU A 671 13.49 26.53 -28.64
C GLU A 671 13.31 24.99 -28.70
N GLY A 672 12.26 24.51 -29.35
CA GLY A 672 11.95 23.10 -29.54
C GLY A 672 11.25 22.43 -28.38
N MET A 673 11.01 23.04 -27.23
CA MET A 673 10.34 22.38 -26.07
C MET A 673 8.96 21.83 -26.46
N ARG A 674 8.12 22.62 -27.15
CA ARG A 674 6.80 22.10 -27.60
C ARG A 674 6.92 20.94 -28.56
N LYS A 675 7.91 20.94 -29.46
CA LYS A 675 8.17 19.82 -30.37
C LYS A 675 8.54 18.55 -29.59
N ASP A 676 9.37 18.70 -28.55
CA ASP A 676 9.71 17.58 -27.67
C ASP A 676 8.46 17.03 -26.98
N ILE A 677 7.57 17.90 -26.43
CA ILE A 677 6.31 17.44 -25.80
C ILE A 677 5.38 16.77 -26.82
N GLN A 678 5.25 17.31 -28.05
CA GLN A 678 4.46 16.66 -29.11
C GLN A 678 5.03 15.30 -29.50
N ARG A 679 6.33 15.19 -29.62
CA ARG A 679 7.01 13.90 -29.87
C ARG A 679 6.72 12.93 -28.75
N LEU A 680 6.87 13.34 -27.49
CA LEU A 680 6.56 12.48 -26.34
C LEU A 680 5.10 12.03 -26.33
N ALA A 681 4.15 12.92 -26.67
CA ALA A 681 2.73 12.60 -26.74
C ALA A 681 2.40 11.53 -27.79
N THR A 682 3.19 11.46 -28.87
CA THR A 682 2.89 10.60 -30.01
C THR A 682 3.76 9.34 -30.09
N THR A 683 5.01 9.38 -29.62
CA THR A 683 6.00 8.34 -29.91
C THR A 683 6.78 7.82 -28.70
N ASP A 684 6.57 8.37 -27.50
CA ASP A 684 7.27 7.85 -26.32
C ASP A 684 6.92 6.36 -26.12
N PRO A 685 7.90 5.47 -25.88
CA PRO A 685 7.63 4.07 -25.67
C PRO A 685 6.79 3.82 -24.40
N ASN A 686 6.87 4.70 -23.40
CA ASN A 686 6.12 4.56 -22.16
C ASN A 686 4.77 5.27 -22.27
N SER A 687 3.68 4.54 -22.10
CA SER A 687 2.31 5.05 -22.17
C SER A 687 2.01 6.15 -21.14
N ARG A 688 2.62 6.07 -19.96
CA ARG A 688 2.46 7.09 -18.89
C ARG A 688 3.08 8.42 -19.29
N VAL A 689 4.18 8.39 -20.03
CA VAL A 689 4.80 9.61 -20.60
C VAL A 689 3.91 10.16 -21.70
N ARG A 690 3.41 9.33 -22.63
CA ARG A 690 2.47 9.79 -23.68
C ARG A 690 1.23 10.45 -23.08
N ALA A 691 0.59 9.78 -22.10
CA ALA A 691 -0.59 10.31 -21.41
C ALA A 691 -0.32 11.65 -20.72
N GLN A 692 0.81 11.77 -20.01
CA GLN A 692 1.22 13.03 -19.37
C GLN A 692 1.52 14.12 -20.38
N ALA A 693 2.16 13.80 -21.49
CA ALA A 693 2.45 14.78 -22.56
C ALA A 693 1.18 15.32 -23.20
N ILE A 694 0.15 14.48 -23.40
CA ILE A 694 -1.18 14.90 -23.88
C ILE A 694 -1.80 15.93 -22.94
N THR A 695 -1.82 15.64 -21.64
CA THR A 695 -2.38 16.57 -20.64
C THR A 695 -1.55 17.85 -20.51
N THR A 696 -0.23 17.74 -20.68
CA THR A 696 0.67 18.91 -20.66
C THR A 696 0.46 19.82 -21.87
N LEU A 697 0.31 19.26 -23.07
CA LEU A 697 -0.01 20.03 -24.29
C LEU A 697 -1.31 20.84 -24.14
N ALA A 698 -2.30 20.29 -23.43
CA ALA A 698 -3.57 20.99 -23.21
C ALA A 698 -3.45 22.26 -22.35
N SER A 699 -2.35 22.43 -21.62
CA SER A 699 -2.08 23.62 -20.80
C SER A 699 -1.44 24.78 -21.59
N PHE A 700 -0.97 24.53 -22.80
CA PHE A 700 -0.42 25.58 -23.68
C PHE A 700 -1.53 26.25 -24.49
N PRO A 701 -1.75 27.61 -24.33
CA PRO A 701 -2.96 28.25 -24.86
C PRO A 701 -2.97 28.42 -26.38
N ASP A 702 -1.81 28.46 -27.04
CA ASP A 702 -1.70 28.91 -28.44
C ASP A 702 -1.54 27.78 -29.46
N GLY A 703 -1.75 26.52 -29.03
CA GLY A 703 -1.56 25.32 -29.86
C GLY A 703 -2.86 24.65 -30.28
N SER A 704 -3.03 24.38 -31.59
CA SER A 704 -4.05 23.47 -32.09
C SER A 704 -3.49 22.04 -32.12
N TYR A 705 -3.73 21.27 -31.03
CA TYR A 705 -3.27 19.89 -30.89
C TYR A 705 -4.40 18.86 -31.13
N GLY A 706 -5.53 19.31 -31.69
CA GLY A 706 -6.69 18.46 -32.03
C GLY A 706 -6.34 17.17 -32.76
N PRO A 707 -5.50 17.22 -33.81
CA PRO A 707 -5.05 16.01 -34.50
C PRO A 707 -4.30 15.01 -33.60
N ILE A 708 -3.50 15.50 -32.65
CA ILE A 708 -2.78 14.63 -31.67
C ILE A 708 -3.78 13.98 -30.73
N TYR A 709 -4.72 14.74 -30.18
CA TYR A 709 -5.75 14.22 -29.27
C TYR A 709 -6.68 13.23 -29.98
N GLY A 710 -7.11 13.55 -31.20
CA GLY A 710 -7.94 12.67 -32.02
C GLY A 710 -7.25 11.33 -32.36
N ALA A 711 -5.95 11.39 -32.68
CA ALA A 711 -5.16 10.17 -32.91
C ALA A 711 -4.99 9.36 -31.60
N ALA A 712 -4.78 10.04 -30.48
CA ALA A 712 -4.57 9.39 -29.19
C ALA A 712 -5.80 8.65 -28.64
N VAL A 713 -7.03 9.01 -29.08
CA VAL A 713 -8.23 8.22 -28.77
C VAL A 713 -8.18 6.82 -29.40
N GLY A 714 -7.36 6.62 -30.43
CA GLY A 714 -7.09 5.33 -31.07
C GLY A 714 -5.86 4.58 -30.53
N ASP A 715 -5.19 5.08 -29.49
CA ASP A 715 -4.00 4.41 -28.93
C ASP A 715 -4.34 3.04 -28.32
N SER A 716 -3.38 2.14 -28.36
CA SER A 716 -3.52 0.81 -27.72
C SER A 716 -3.58 0.88 -26.19
N SER A 717 -2.95 1.90 -25.58
CA SER A 717 -2.92 2.15 -24.14
C SER A 717 -4.22 2.78 -23.66
N ALA A 718 -4.82 2.21 -22.63
CA ALA A 718 -6.00 2.78 -21.98
C ALA A 718 -5.69 4.13 -21.30
N LEU A 719 -4.50 4.32 -20.74
CA LEU A 719 -4.08 5.57 -20.11
C LEU A 719 -3.98 6.71 -21.12
N VAL A 720 -3.44 6.43 -22.31
CA VAL A 720 -3.31 7.43 -23.38
C VAL A 720 -4.67 7.84 -23.90
N VAL A 721 -5.54 6.85 -24.15
CA VAL A 721 -6.93 7.11 -24.59
C VAL A 721 -7.68 7.92 -23.54
N ALA A 722 -7.58 7.55 -22.28
CA ALA A 722 -8.22 8.26 -21.18
C ALA A 722 -7.76 9.73 -21.11
N ALA A 723 -6.45 9.98 -21.15
CA ALA A 723 -5.88 11.32 -21.16
C ALA A 723 -6.39 12.18 -22.35
N ALA A 724 -6.49 11.58 -23.53
CA ALA A 724 -7.02 12.26 -24.70
C ALA A 724 -8.50 12.62 -24.54
N ILE A 725 -9.31 11.68 -24.06
CA ILE A 725 -10.75 11.91 -23.81
C ILE A 725 -10.96 13.00 -22.75
N GLU A 726 -10.19 13.03 -21.68
CA GLU A 726 -10.27 14.08 -20.63
C GLU A 726 -9.95 15.48 -21.16
N VAL A 727 -8.97 15.59 -22.05
CA VAL A 727 -8.68 16.85 -22.75
C VAL A 727 -9.82 17.24 -23.68
N LEU A 728 -10.29 16.29 -24.48
CA LEU A 728 -11.38 16.50 -25.44
C LEU A 728 -12.73 16.71 -24.74
N ALA A 729 -12.92 16.27 -23.51
CA ALA A 729 -14.12 16.57 -22.72
C ALA A 729 -14.29 18.08 -22.47
N LYS A 730 -13.17 18.81 -22.29
CA LYS A 730 -13.16 20.26 -22.06
C LYS A 730 -13.18 21.08 -23.35
N LYS A 731 -12.59 20.53 -24.43
CA LYS A 731 -12.53 21.14 -25.77
C LYS A 731 -12.81 20.09 -26.82
N PRO A 732 -14.09 19.75 -27.06
CA PRO A 732 -14.43 18.70 -28.01
C PRO A 732 -14.14 19.13 -29.45
N GLU A 733 -13.49 18.25 -30.18
CA GLU A 733 -13.22 18.39 -31.61
C GLU A 733 -14.36 17.75 -32.41
N ILE A 734 -14.45 18.09 -33.69
CA ILE A 734 -15.43 17.47 -34.60
C ILE A 734 -15.19 15.97 -34.67
N GLY A 735 -16.21 15.17 -34.37
CA GLY A 735 -16.14 13.71 -34.38
C GLY A 735 -15.78 13.07 -33.06
N THR A 736 -15.36 13.80 -32.02
CA THR A 736 -15.02 13.26 -30.70
C THR A 736 -16.14 12.40 -30.13
N ARG A 737 -17.40 12.85 -30.20
CA ARG A 737 -18.55 12.07 -29.71
C ARG A 737 -18.66 10.69 -30.35
N LYS A 738 -18.39 10.61 -31.67
CA LYS A 738 -18.42 9.35 -32.41
C LYS A 738 -17.27 8.41 -31.97
N GLN A 739 -16.09 8.97 -31.76
CA GLN A 739 -14.93 8.20 -31.30
C GLN A 739 -15.16 7.65 -29.88
N VAL A 740 -15.67 8.47 -28.96
CA VAL A 740 -16.00 8.05 -27.58
C VAL A 740 -17.09 6.98 -27.58
N ALA A 741 -18.14 7.14 -28.36
CA ALA A 741 -19.21 6.16 -28.47
C ALA A 741 -18.72 4.80 -29.03
N ALA A 742 -17.70 4.80 -29.89
CA ALA A 742 -17.13 3.57 -30.45
C ALA A 742 -16.42 2.68 -29.39
N ILE A 743 -15.99 3.28 -28.27
CA ILE A 743 -15.25 2.57 -27.20
C ILE A 743 -16.04 2.50 -25.87
N GLU A 744 -17.28 2.95 -25.83
CA GLU A 744 -18.09 3.05 -24.60
C GLU A 744 -18.40 1.69 -23.92
N ASN A 745 -18.22 0.58 -24.65
CA ASN A 745 -18.41 -0.78 -24.14
C ASN A 745 -17.13 -1.39 -23.54
N THR A 746 -16.14 -0.57 -23.24
CA THR A 746 -14.89 -1.00 -22.58
C THR A 746 -15.15 -1.59 -21.19
N SER A 747 -14.29 -2.53 -20.74
CA SER A 747 -14.23 -3.01 -19.35
C SER A 747 -13.10 -2.34 -18.55
N SER A 748 -12.31 -1.48 -19.19
CA SER A 748 -11.19 -0.77 -18.54
C SER A 748 -11.71 0.35 -17.66
N SER A 749 -11.49 0.28 -16.34
CA SER A 749 -11.94 1.31 -15.38
C SER A 749 -11.43 2.72 -15.72
N PRO A 750 -10.15 2.94 -16.06
CA PRO A 750 -9.68 4.25 -16.49
C PRO A 750 -10.44 4.81 -17.70
N LEU A 751 -10.78 3.97 -18.65
CA LEU A 751 -11.56 4.40 -19.81
C LEU A 751 -13.02 4.68 -19.46
N ILE A 752 -13.62 3.89 -18.60
CA ILE A 752 -14.99 4.15 -18.10
C ILE A 752 -15.05 5.51 -17.41
N LEU A 753 -14.06 5.85 -16.58
CA LEU A 753 -13.99 7.16 -15.92
C LEU A 753 -13.81 8.33 -16.90
N ALA A 754 -12.90 8.17 -17.87
CA ALA A 754 -12.69 9.20 -18.88
C ALA A 754 -13.95 9.44 -19.75
N ILE A 755 -14.63 8.36 -20.15
CA ILE A 755 -15.91 8.41 -20.89
C ILE A 755 -17.00 9.04 -20.00
N ALA A 756 -17.08 8.68 -18.74
CA ALA A 756 -18.00 9.28 -17.78
C ALA A 756 -17.76 10.79 -17.66
N SER A 757 -16.51 11.22 -17.56
CA SER A 757 -16.12 12.63 -17.55
C SER A 757 -16.52 13.35 -18.85
N TYR A 758 -16.30 12.70 -19.99
CA TYR A 758 -16.71 13.26 -21.28
C TYR A 758 -18.25 13.41 -21.37
N TYR A 759 -18.99 12.38 -21.02
CA TYR A 759 -20.45 12.41 -21.04
C TYR A 759 -21.05 13.35 -19.98
N ALA A 760 -20.38 13.51 -18.86
CA ALA A 760 -20.77 14.49 -17.85
C ALA A 760 -20.82 15.92 -18.41
N LEU A 761 -19.86 16.29 -19.25
CA LEU A 761 -19.74 17.65 -19.83
C LEU A 761 -20.42 17.81 -21.19
N ASN A 762 -20.49 16.74 -21.99
CA ASN A 762 -20.94 16.80 -23.39
C ASN A 762 -22.12 15.85 -23.72
N GLY A 763 -22.63 15.15 -22.72
CA GLY A 763 -23.74 14.21 -22.84
C GLY A 763 -25.09 14.85 -22.51
N GLY A 764 -26.12 14.01 -22.58
CA GLY A 764 -27.49 14.35 -22.25
C GLY A 764 -28.30 13.09 -21.88
N LEU A 765 -29.61 13.14 -22.07
CA LEU A 765 -30.53 12.06 -21.71
C LEU A 765 -30.14 10.72 -22.38
N ASP A 766 -29.62 10.74 -23.61
CA ASP A 766 -29.21 9.53 -24.34
C ASP A 766 -28.05 8.77 -23.64
N GLN A 767 -27.19 9.47 -22.87
CA GLN A 767 -26.08 8.87 -22.14
C GLN A 767 -26.45 8.44 -20.71
N TYR A 768 -27.58 8.86 -20.20
CA TYR A 768 -28.03 8.49 -18.86
C TYR A 768 -28.14 6.97 -18.63
N PRO A 769 -28.73 6.18 -19.55
CA PRO A 769 -28.76 4.72 -19.40
C PRO A 769 -27.34 4.08 -19.42
N TRP A 770 -26.35 4.71 -20.06
CA TRP A 770 -24.99 4.23 -20.06
C TRP A 770 -24.38 4.22 -18.66
N PHE A 771 -24.56 5.30 -17.89
CA PHE A 771 -24.09 5.35 -16.50
C PHE A 771 -24.70 4.26 -15.62
N LEU A 772 -26.01 4.03 -15.72
CA LEU A 772 -26.67 2.97 -14.97
C LEU A 772 -26.17 1.57 -15.34
N ARG A 773 -25.90 1.37 -16.60
CA ARG A 773 -25.46 0.07 -17.13
C ARG A 773 -23.98 -0.24 -16.79
N ARG A 774 -23.14 0.79 -16.77
CA ARG A 774 -21.68 0.64 -16.56
C ARG A 774 -21.25 0.62 -15.10
N LEU A 775 -22.11 1.02 -14.18
CA LEU A 775 -21.79 1.06 -12.76
C LEU A 775 -21.19 -0.26 -12.20
N PRO A 776 -21.67 -1.45 -12.55
CA PRO A 776 -21.09 -2.70 -12.07
C PRO A 776 -19.66 -2.98 -12.55
N ASP A 777 -19.21 -2.29 -13.59
CA ASP A 777 -17.88 -2.46 -14.18
C ASP A 777 -16.85 -1.47 -13.61
N VAL A 778 -17.30 -0.54 -12.76
CA VAL A 778 -16.44 0.47 -12.14
C VAL A 778 -15.80 -0.12 -10.88
N ALA A 779 -14.47 -0.02 -10.79
CA ALA A 779 -13.77 -0.42 -9.57
C ALA A 779 -14.24 0.41 -8.37
N GLU A 780 -14.33 -0.21 -7.19
CA GLU A 780 -14.85 0.47 -5.98
C GLU A 780 -14.05 1.73 -5.64
N SER A 781 -12.73 1.72 -5.85
CA SER A 781 -11.86 2.89 -5.69
C SER A 781 -12.23 4.08 -6.59
N ASP A 782 -12.89 3.81 -7.71
CA ASP A 782 -13.20 4.78 -8.75
C ASP A 782 -14.62 5.31 -8.66
N LEU A 783 -15.48 4.69 -7.84
CA LEU A 783 -16.88 5.07 -7.67
C LEU A 783 -17.07 6.52 -7.24
N TYR A 784 -16.13 7.05 -6.44
CA TYR A 784 -16.17 8.47 -6.06
C TYR A 784 -16.21 9.41 -7.28
N ALA A 785 -15.24 9.26 -8.19
CA ALA A 785 -15.15 10.08 -9.40
C ALA A 785 -16.30 9.79 -10.39
N TYR A 786 -16.71 8.53 -10.47
CA TYR A 786 -17.81 8.12 -11.31
C TYR A 786 -19.14 8.77 -10.90
N PHE A 787 -19.45 8.79 -9.60
CA PHE A 787 -20.67 9.43 -9.09
C PHE A 787 -20.67 10.93 -9.26
N GLN A 788 -19.50 11.59 -9.19
CA GLN A 788 -19.41 13.01 -9.51
C GLN A 788 -19.73 13.29 -10.99
N SER A 789 -19.16 12.49 -11.89
CA SER A 789 -19.47 12.58 -13.33
C SER A 789 -20.94 12.31 -13.61
N PHE A 790 -21.53 11.33 -12.92
CA PHE A 790 -22.95 11.03 -13.06
C PHE A 790 -23.83 12.16 -12.52
N GLY A 791 -23.50 12.72 -11.36
CA GLY A 791 -24.18 13.89 -10.81
C GLY A 791 -24.12 15.09 -11.77
N THR A 792 -22.96 15.36 -12.37
CA THR A 792 -22.78 16.42 -13.37
C THR A 792 -23.67 16.20 -14.58
N LEU A 793 -23.68 14.97 -15.17
CA LEU A 793 -24.58 14.65 -16.28
C LEU A 793 -26.04 14.93 -15.90
N MET A 794 -26.48 14.49 -14.71
CA MET A 794 -27.85 14.65 -14.27
C MET A 794 -28.28 16.13 -14.15
N THR A 795 -27.34 17.08 -14.01
CA THR A 795 -27.71 18.50 -14.06
C THR A 795 -28.26 18.92 -15.42
N HIS A 796 -27.88 18.23 -16.49
CA HIS A 796 -28.31 18.49 -17.88
C HIS A 796 -29.56 17.68 -18.29
N ILE A 797 -30.08 16.83 -17.40
CA ILE A 797 -31.23 15.95 -17.66
C ILE A 797 -32.48 16.55 -17.01
N PRO A 798 -33.67 16.46 -17.64
CA PRO A 798 -34.91 16.89 -17.00
C PRO A 798 -35.16 16.19 -15.66
N PRO A 799 -35.62 16.91 -14.62
CA PRO A 799 -35.83 16.33 -13.28
C PRO A 799 -36.67 15.06 -13.26
N VAL A 800 -37.68 14.96 -14.12
CA VAL A 800 -38.58 13.81 -14.20
C VAL A 800 -37.91 12.51 -14.67
N GLU A 801 -36.72 12.60 -15.29
CA GLU A 801 -36.00 11.44 -15.80
C GLU A 801 -34.90 10.96 -14.86
N ARG A 802 -34.69 11.65 -13.72
CA ARG A 802 -33.55 11.39 -12.80
C ARG A 802 -33.82 10.32 -11.75
N ASP A 803 -35.06 9.88 -11.56
CA ASP A 803 -35.49 9.07 -10.43
C ASP A 803 -34.63 7.84 -10.14
N LYS A 804 -34.25 7.08 -11.16
CA LYS A 804 -33.41 5.88 -11.00
C LYS A 804 -32.03 6.22 -10.49
N GLY A 805 -31.42 7.28 -11.04
CA GLY A 805 -30.09 7.74 -10.64
C GLY A 805 -30.09 8.32 -9.23
N LEU A 806 -31.12 9.07 -8.86
CA LEU A 806 -31.27 9.62 -7.52
C LEU A 806 -31.39 8.51 -6.47
N LYS A 807 -32.22 7.51 -6.70
CA LYS A 807 -32.38 6.35 -5.81
C LYS A 807 -31.07 5.56 -5.68
N MET A 808 -30.37 5.38 -6.77
CA MET A 808 -29.09 4.68 -6.78
C MET A 808 -28.05 5.46 -5.96
N LEU A 809 -27.86 6.77 -6.21
CA LEU A 809 -26.92 7.58 -5.44
C LEU A 809 -27.32 7.67 -3.96
N GLU A 810 -28.63 7.74 -3.63
CA GLU A 810 -29.09 7.69 -2.26
C GLU A 810 -28.70 6.38 -1.57
N ASP A 811 -28.89 5.24 -2.23
CA ASP A 811 -28.54 3.94 -1.69
C ASP A 811 -27.04 3.86 -1.39
N TYR A 812 -26.19 4.23 -2.35
CA TYR A 812 -24.75 4.27 -2.14
C TYR A 812 -24.30 5.28 -1.06
N ALA A 813 -24.93 6.44 -1.00
CA ALA A 813 -24.61 7.44 0.02
C ALA A 813 -24.96 6.99 1.44
N ARG A 814 -25.95 6.10 1.60
CA ARG A 814 -26.38 5.56 2.89
C ARG A 814 -25.63 4.28 3.28
N ASN A 815 -25.44 3.38 2.32
CA ASN A 815 -25.22 1.96 2.60
C ASN A 815 -23.86 1.44 2.10
N ALA A 816 -23.11 2.20 1.30
CA ALA A 816 -21.81 1.74 0.82
C ALA A 816 -20.85 1.53 2.00
N PRO A 817 -20.12 0.40 2.06
CA PRO A 817 -19.21 0.10 3.16
C PRO A 817 -18.09 1.15 3.31
N ARG A 818 -17.53 1.59 2.19
CA ARG A 818 -16.43 2.55 2.18
C ARG A 818 -16.93 4.00 2.25
N TYR A 819 -16.33 4.78 3.13
CA TYR A 819 -16.72 6.18 3.34
C TYR A 819 -16.48 7.05 2.10
N GLU A 820 -15.44 6.77 1.31
CA GLU A 820 -15.13 7.50 0.06
C GLU A 820 -16.27 7.32 -0.96
N VAL A 821 -16.82 6.11 -1.05
CA VAL A 821 -17.95 5.80 -1.96
C VAL A 821 -19.19 6.54 -1.50
N ARG A 822 -19.50 6.52 -0.19
CA ARG A 822 -20.62 7.30 0.37
C ARG A 822 -20.46 8.79 0.10
N LEU A 823 -19.25 9.34 0.28
CA LEU A 823 -18.95 10.73 -0.02
C LEU A 823 -19.14 11.07 -1.51
N GLY A 824 -18.68 10.21 -2.40
CA GLY A 824 -18.85 10.38 -3.85
C GLY A 824 -20.31 10.45 -4.27
N ALA A 825 -21.11 9.52 -3.77
CA ALA A 825 -22.56 9.47 -4.02
C ALA A 825 -23.28 10.69 -3.42
N TYR A 826 -22.92 11.07 -2.18
CA TYR A 826 -23.44 12.29 -1.53
C TYR A 826 -23.14 13.55 -2.36
N ARG A 827 -21.91 13.70 -2.86
CA ARG A 827 -21.53 14.83 -3.71
C ARG A 827 -22.28 14.82 -5.05
N GLY A 828 -22.45 13.65 -5.66
CA GLY A 828 -23.29 13.49 -6.86
C GLY A 828 -24.72 13.99 -6.65
N LEU A 829 -25.33 13.69 -5.49
CA LEU A 829 -26.65 14.24 -5.12
C LEU A 829 -26.60 15.75 -4.87
N ALA A 830 -25.55 16.23 -4.18
CA ALA A 830 -25.41 17.65 -3.84
C ALA A 830 -25.35 18.57 -5.05
N MET A 831 -24.77 18.12 -6.17
CA MET A 831 -24.75 18.87 -7.44
C MET A 831 -26.15 19.19 -7.97
N LEU A 832 -27.16 18.45 -7.55
CA LEU A 832 -28.54 18.58 -8.05
C LEU A 832 -29.45 19.45 -7.15
N ILE A 833 -28.94 19.95 -6.04
CA ILE A 833 -29.75 20.73 -5.05
C ILE A 833 -30.48 21.89 -5.70
N LEU A 834 -29.82 22.62 -6.60
CA LEU A 834 -30.40 23.83 -7.23
C LEU A 834 -31.56 23.48 -8.19
N THR A 835 -31.58 22.28 -8.75
CA THR A 835 -32.56 21.84 -9.74
C THR A 835 -33.57 20.82 -9.20
N THR A 836 -33.39 20.38 -7.95
CA THR A 836 -34.25 19.37 -7.27
C THR A 836 -34.33 19.70 -5.79
N PRO A 837 -35.24 20.63 -5.40
CA PRO A 837 -35.30 21.21 -4.05
C PRO A 837 -35.44 20.19 -2.92
N ASN A 838 -36.14 19.08 -3.15
CA ASN A 838 -36.37 18.03 -2.13
C ASN A 838 -35.07 17.32 -1.72
N LEU A 839 -33.99 17.44 -2.49
CA LEU A 839 -32.69 16.82 -2.17
C LEU A 839 -32.04 17.48 -0.93
N LYS A 840 -32.35 18.72 -0.61
CA LYS A 840 -31.80 19.38 0.59
C LYS A 840 -32.19 18.63 1.87
N ALA A 841 -33.44 18.25 1.99
CA ALA A 841 -33.91 17.47 3.13
C ALA A 841 -33.33 16.05 3.15
N LEU A 842 -33.19 15.43 1.98
CA LEU A 842 -32.56 14.11 1.84
C LEU A 842 -31.08 14.14 2.30
N LEU A 843 -30.30 15.09 1.81
CA LEU A 843 -28.89 15.23 2.16
C LEU A 843 -28.72 15.54 3.65
N GLN A 844 -29.57 16.38 4.22
CA GLN A 844 -29.58 16.61 5.66
C GLN A 844 -29.87 15.32 6.46
N ASN A 845 -30.82 14.52 6.03
CA ASN A 845 -31.15 13.24 6.68
C ASN A 845 -29.98 12.21 6.55
N ILE A 846 -29.31 12.18 5.41
CA ILE A 846 -28.10 11.30 5.23
C ILE A 846 -27.04 11.75 6.22
N ARG A 847 -26.76 13.06 6.31
CA ARG A 847 -25.76 13.63 7.21
C ARG A 847 -26.08 13.33 8.69
N GLU A 848 -27.30 13.48 9.12
CA GLU A 848 -27.74 13.25 10.50
C GLU A 848 -27.61 11.79 10.93
N LYS A 849 -27.73 10.86 9.98
CA LYS A 849 -27.64 9.42 10.22
C LYS A 849 -26.22 8.84 10.00
N GLU A 850 -25.29 9.64 9.49
CA GLU A 850 -23.92 9.17 9.28
C GLU A 850 -23.23 8.89 10.62
N THR A 851 -22.50 7.78 10.67
CA THR A 851 -21.76 7.36 11.87
C THR A 851 -20.25 7.59 11.76
N ASP A 852 -19.74 7.66 10.55
CA ASP A 852 -18.31 7.89 10.30
C ASP A 852 -17.93 9.35 10.55
N ASP A 853 -17.06 9.59 11.54
CA ASP A 853 -16.67 10.94 11.95
C ASP A 853 -15.89 11.69 10.87
N ARG A 854 -15.18 10.99 9.98
CA ARG A 854 -14.51 11.58 8.83
C ARG A 854 -15.52 12.18 7.86
N LEU A 855 -16.60 11.45 7.57
CA LEU A 855 -17.68 11.95 6.71
C LEU A 855 -18.44 13.09 7.35
N LYS A 856 -18.71 13.03 8.66
CA LYS A 856 -19.33 14.15 9.38
C LYS A 856 -18.53 15.43 9.24
N ALA A 857 -17.20 15.33 9.35
CA ALA A 857 -16.31 16.47 9.15
C ALA A 857 -16.42 17.04 7.72
N PHE A 858 -16.40 16.18 6.70
CA PHE A 858 -16.59 16.60 5.31
C PHE A 858 -17.95 17.23 5.03
N TYR A 859 -19.03 16.64 5.57
CA TYR A 859 -20.38 17.19 5.42
C TYR A 859 -20.56 18.56 6.08
N ASN A 860 -19.77 18.85 7.13
CA ASN A 860 -19.79 20.17 7.79
C ASN A 860 -19.11 21.27 6.98
N LEU A 861 -18.25 20.91 6.04
CA LEU A 861 -17.56 21.83 5.14
C LEU A 861 -18.35 22.11 3.84
N MET A 862 -19.39 21.34 3.57
CA MET A 862 -20.26 21.46 2.39
C MET A 862 -21.61 22.10 2.71
#